data_ef19e419470845388f0e73b90eb5d6a1
#
_entry.id   ef19e419470845388f0e73b90eb5d6a1
#
_cell.length_a   1.000
_cell.length_b   1.000
_cell.length_c   1.000
_cell.angle_alpha   90.00
_cell.angle_beta   90.00
_cell.angle_gamma   90.00
#
_symmetry.space_group_name_H-M   'P 1'
#
loop_
_entity.id
_entity.type
_entity.pdbx_description
1 polymer ?
#
loop_
_entity_poly.entity_id
_entity_poly.type
_entity_poly.pdbx_seq_one_letter_code
_entity_poly.pdbx_strand_id
1 'polypeptide(L)'
;MRYGSDDGRLEGLLPETLPFRDVSRRAWYFESVAYAYRQGLMSGTGTTEFEPDTATSRAMLVQVLYRLAGQPAAAGGEFSDVGDGVWYADAVSWAAGAQIVNGYGNGRFGPDDPVTREQTAAILYRYAVWYDLAGDGEASLSGYPDAGTVSSWARSAMGWAVGAGYLTGSAEDGAVLLRPQALAVRAQTAAILARFCRSMQKQEHIMPRADYFTARGTTVLYLPLDNRPVNDLRVEALADSTGMNVLLPPEDLYATRLDGQTTNANGTQYGDTHALLQWVLDNEDACDVLIVSMDQLLSGGLVNSRWEDGTDLTWEKDAIDTLSQIAARKPVYVFDTVMRLATTAGYQGLDSEAYRLFRSYGMAERGELTGHNLTVDNIIAGYPYGADGERIETTLDDELVEHYLAARARKLRLTDYLLRHAESFAACVVGVDDSAARISVQTNEIRYLQRLLGKNCALFCGTDELGMMAFTRAYADCAGWNSRLSVHYFGGYEDSVADAYDTSTLRESVEQHITALGAELADWSEQSDAVVLVLTRGASSTECSRYLAAWEENCRNGVPTIVIDASSATQHLPQQLEDTSLQWLIGYSAWGTAANSVGIALSMGLTRLQWLQGEQDPQPEDSEAFARELIFAYMKDIAYCRYCRPTIKDLTPEGIEQALLRQNMTTRVETALKDTALVTGPDGVTDYVIPEFRLTDFSAPLGRSYEIRFRILFPNAGPWFTEQ
;
A
#
# COMPACT_ATOMS: atom_id res chain seq x y z
N MET A 1 -1.23 27.64 -10.68
CA MET A 1 0.06 28.17 -11.21
C MET A 1 0.34 27.55 -12.57
N ARG A 2 0.52 28.34 -13.63
CA ARG A 2 0.94 27.79 -14.92
C ARG A 2 2.46 27.68 -14.89
N TYR A 3 3.00 26.48 -14.69
CA TYR A 3 4.34 26.18 -15.15
C TYR A 3 4.26 26.08 -16.67
N GLY A 4 5.07 26.87 -17.35
CA GLY A 4 5.07 26.95 -18.79
C GLY A 4 5.25 25.56 -19.39
N SER A 5 4.29 25.22 -20.25
CA SER A 5 4.42 24.13 -21.20
C SER A 5 5.59 24.45 -22.12
N ASP A 6 6.68 23.76 -21.96
CA ASP A 6 7.63 23.54 -23.03
C ASP A 6 8.03 22.10 -23.06
N ASP A 7 7.61 21.51 -24.15
CA ASP A 7 7.99 20.25 -24.80
C ASP A 7 8.66 19.18 -23.92
N GLY A 8 7.86 18.13 -23.66
CA GLY A 8 8.32 16.84 -23.20
C GLY A 8 9.43 16.26 -24.09
N ARG A 9 10.63 16.49 -23.68
CA ARG A 9 11.79 15.62 -23.93
C ARG A 9 12.61 15.66 -22.67
N LEU A 10 12.39 14.69 -21.78
CA LEU A 10 13.42 14.22 -20.86
C LEU A 10 14.47 13.45 -21.66
N GLU A 11 15.09 14.10 -22.61
CA GLU A 11 16.43 13.78 -23.08
C GLU A 11 17.37 14.56 -22.18
N GLY A 12 17.96 13.89 -21.25
CA GLY A 12 19.02 14.49 -20.49
C GLY A 12 19.50 13.55 -19.43
N LEU A 13 20.36 12.63 -19.84
CA LEU A 13 21.52 12.26 -19.03
C LEU A 13 21.85 13.44 -18.13
N LEU A 14 21.82 13.23 -16.83
CA LEU A 14 22.28 14.15 -15.80
C LEU A 14 23.52 14.87 -16.34
N PRO A 15 23.60 16.21 -16.34
CA PRO A 15 24.88 16.84 -16.63
C PRO A 15 25.86 16.24 -15.65
N GLU A 16 26.84 15.52 -16.16
CA GLU A 16 27.76 14.72 -15.35
C GLU A 16 28.58 15.55 -14.37
N THR A 17 28.52 16.88 -14.48
CA THR A 17 29.32 17.76 -13.63
C THR A 17 28.55 19.03 -13.26
N LEU A 18 28.42 19.28 -11.94
CA LEU A 18 28.15 20.63 -11.44
C LEU A 18 29.30 21.55 -11.79
N PRO A 19 29.09 22.86 -12.03
CA PRO A 19 30.18 23.81 -12.28
C PRO A 19 31.05 24.05 -11.06
N PHE A 20 30.62 23.58 -9.86
CA PHE A 20 31.22 23.88 -8.59
C PHE A 20 32.34 22.90 -8.23
N ARG A 21 33.55 23.42 -7.98
CA ARG A 21 34.72 22.62 -7.64
C ARG A 21 34.78 22.20 -6.17
N ASP A 22 34.04 22.92 -5.33
CA ASP A 22 33.93 22.73 -3.87
C ASP A 22 32.78 21.81 -3.47
N VAL A 23 32.05 21.23 -4.44
CA VAL A 23 30.97 20.26 -4.22
C VAL A 23 31.42 18.88 -4.67
N SER A 24 31.90 18.08 -3.73
CA SER A 24 32.34 16.70 -4.01
C SER A 24 31.13 15.80 -4.34
N ARG A 25 31.27 14.96 -5.39
CA ARG A 25 30.27 13.94 -5.73
C ARG A 25 29.99 12.93 -4.59
N ARG A 26 30.90 12.79 -3.66
CA ARG A 26 30.75 11.92 -2.47
C ARG A 26 30.16 12.64 -1.25
N ALA A 27 29.89 13.94 -1.35
CA ALA A 27 29.31 14.71 -0.26
C ALA A 27 27.83 14.35 -0.12
N TRP A 28 27.36 14.21 1.12
CA TRP A 28 25.97 13.88 1.45
C TRP A 28 24.94 14.87 0.85
N TYR A 29 25.37 16.08 0.53
CA TYR A 29 24.54 17.15 -0.04
C TYR A 29 24.63 17.25 -1.56
N PHE A 30 25.44 16.44 -2.25
CA PHE A 30 25.69 16.57 -3.68
C PHE A 30 24.40 16.61 -4.50
N GLU A 31 23.53 15.62 -4.33
CA GLU A 31 22.25 15.52 -5.06
C GLU A 31 21.32 16.68 -4.77
N SER A 32 21.31 17.18 -3.54
CA SER A 32 20.46 18.31 -3.14
C SER A 32 20.96 19.63 -3.74
N VAL A 33 22.28 19.83 -3.79
CA VAL A 33 22.89 21.00 -4.44
C VAL A 33 22.68 20.93 -5.96
N ALA A 34 22.84 19.74 -6.55
CA ALA A 34 22.59 19.51 -7.97
C ALA A 34 21.14 19.82 -8.34
N TYR A 35 20.19 19.33 -7.53
CA TYR A 35 18.78 19.63 -7.69
C TYR A 35 18.49 21.15 -7.60
N ALA A 36 18.91 21.79 -6.52
CA ALA A 36 18.67 23.22 -6.31
C ALA A 36 19.28 24.10 -7.40
N TYR A 37 20.44 23.72 -7.93
CA TYR A 37 21.10 24.42 -9.03
C TYR A 37 20.35 24.23 -10.37
N ARG A 38 19.96 23.00 -10.72
CA ARG A 38 19.23 22.70 -11.95
C ARG A 38 17.84 23.34 -12.00
N GLN A 39 17.15 23.39 -10.85
CA GLN A 39 15.87 24.07 -10.73
C GLN A 39 15.99 25.60 -10.66
N GLY A 40 17.19 26.14 -10.79
CA GLY A 40 17.41 27.59 -10.72
C GLY A 40 17.13 28.20 -9.34
N LEU A 41 16.94 27.39 -8.30
CA LEU A 41 16.63 27.83 -6.95
C LEU A 41 17.87 28.45 -6.28
N MET A 42 19.00 27.77 -6.37
CA MET A 42 20.27 28.23 -5.82
C MET A 42 21.32 28.31 -6.91
N SER A 43 22.13 29.36 -6.87
CA SER A 43 23.32 29.53 -7.69
C SER A 43 24.59 29.46 -6.84
N GLY A 44 25.75 29.38 -7.48
CA GLY A 44 27.02 29.55 -6.80
C GLY A 44 27.20 30.95 -6.23
N THR A 45 28.13 31.11 -5.32
CA THR A 45 28.63 32.41 -4.84
C THR A 45 29.57 33.03 -5.87
N GLY A 46 30.12 32.18 -6.75
CA GLY A 46 30.92 32.51 -7.92
C GLY A 46 30.62 31.58 -9.09
N THR A 47 31.43 31.64 -10.12
CA THR A 47 31.23 30.79 -11.32
C THR A 47 31.57 29.32 -11.07
N THR A 48 32.43 29.03 -10.11
CA THR A 48 32.96 27.68 -9.83
C THR A 48 32.86 27.26 -8.36
N GLU A 49 32.30 28.12 -7.52
CA GLU A 49 32.23 27.90 -6.07
C GLU A 49 30.77 27.96 -5.61
N PHE A 50 30.33 26.98 -4.82
CA PHE A 50 29.00 26.93 -4.19
C PHE A 50 29.05 27.39 -2.74
N GLU A 51 30.18 27.18 -2.08
CA GLU A 51 30.41 27.45 -0.64
C GLU A 51 29.43 26.70 0.27
N PRO A 52 29.43 25.35 0.25
CA PRO A 52 28.42 24.52 0.93
C PRO A 52 28.35 24.74 2.44
N ASP A 53 29.47 25.08 3.08
CA ASP A 53 29.58 25.26 4.53
C ASP A 53 29.36 26.73 4.99
N THR A 54 29.16 27.65 4.06
CA THR A 54 28.85 29.05 4.38
C THR A 54 27.41 29.17 4.88
N ALA A 55 27.20 29.97 5.93
CA ALA A 55 25.87 30.21 6.49
C ALA A 55 24.95 30.88 5.45
N THR A 56 23.71 30.42 5.35
CA THR A 56 22.69 31.04 4.51
C THR A 56 22.22 32.33 5.16
N SER A 57 22.21 33.45 4.41
CA SER A 57 21.63 34.69 4.89
C SER A 57 20.11 34.73 4.71
N ARG A 58 19.43 35.62 5.44
CA ARG A 58 17.99 35.82 5.33
C ARG A 58 17.58 36.22 3.91
N ALA A 59 18.33 37.10 3.25
CA ALA A 59 18.10 37.50 1.87
C ALA A 59 18.25 36.32 0.90
N MET A 60 19.26 35.45 1.09
CA MET A 60 19.45 34.25 0.27
C MET A 60 18.25 33.32 0.37
N LEU A 61 17.78 33.02 1.58
CA LEU A 61 16.64 32.12 1.79
C LEU A 61 15.37 32.67 1.15
N VAL A 62 15.08 33.95 1.35
CA VAL A 62 13.89 34.61 0.79
C VAL A 62 13.96 34.68 -0.74
N GLN A 63 15.13 34.92 -1.32
CA GLN A 63 15.33 34.90 -2.77
C GLN A 63 15.05 33.53 -3.39
N VAL A 64 15.45 32.45 -2.70
CA VAL A 64 15.14 31.10 -3.16
C VAL A 64 13.63 30.84 -3.17
N LEU A 65 12.93 31.22 -2.10
CA LEU A 65 11.47 31.07 -2.03
C LEU A 65 10.74 31.96 -3.06
N TYR A 66 11.27 33.15 -3.34
CA TYR A 66 10.75 34.05 -4.38
C TYR A 66 10.86 33.42 -5.78
N ARG A 67 12.02 32.80 -6.08
CA ARG A 67 12.20 32.05 -7.32
C ARG A 67 11.27 30.83 -7.40
N LEU A 68 11.13 30.10 -6.30
CA LEU A 68 10.21 28.96 -6.20
C LEU A 68 8.77 29.37 -6.42
N ALA A 69 8.39 30.58 -6.00
CA ALA A 69 7.07 31.15 -6.23
C ALA A 69 6.83 31.68 -7.66
N GLY A 70 7.84 31.58 -8.55
CA GLY A 70 7.75 32.11 -9.92
C GLY A 70 7.91 33.63 -9.99
N GLN A 71 8.57 34.25 -9.01
CA GLN A 71 8.88 35.69 -8.94
C GLN A 71 7.64 36.57 -9.11
N PRO A 72 6.62 36.41 -8.23
CA PRO A 72 5.39 37.25 -8.34
C PRO A 72 5.69 38.71 -8.13
N ALA A 73 4.78 39.59 -8.61
CA ALA A 73 4.91 41.03 -8.45
C ALA A 73 5.07 41.38 -6.96
N ALA A 74 6.11 42.17 -6.64
CA ALA A 74 6.38 42.60 -5.28
C ALA A 74 5.35 43.67 -4.88
N ALA A 75 4.67 43.47 -3.76
CA ALA A 75 3.73 44.46 -3.19
C ALA A 75 3.74 44.30 -1.66
N GLY A 76 4.78 44.77 -0.99
CA GLY A 76 4.93 44.58 0.45
C GLY A 76 5.73 45.65 1.16
N GLY A 77 6.08 45.38 2.41
CA GLY A 77 6.69 46.33 3.30
C GLY A 77 8.08 46.80 2.90
N GLU A 78 8.37 48.04 3.17
CA GLU A 78 9.69 48.65 3.03
C GLU A 78 10.50 48.46 4.32
N PHE A 79 11.76 48.10 4.18
CA PHE A 79 12.71 48.02 5.30
C PHE A 79 13.85 49.01 5.09
N SER A 80 14.25 49.65 6.16
CA SER A 80 15.26 50.71 6.12
C SER A 80 16.67 50.26 5.72
N ASP A 81 16.93 48.95 5.80
CA ASP A 81 18.20 48.27 5.47
C ASP A 81 18.11 47.45 4.17
N VAL A 82 17.04 47.62 3.37
CA VAL A 82 16.88 47.05 2.04
C VAL A 82 16.85 48.19 1.06
N GLY A 83 17.92 48.37 0.30
CA GLY A 83 18.02 49.43 -0.71
C GLY A 83 17.29 49.10 -1.99
N ASP A 84 16.89 50.13 -2.72
CA ASP A 84 16.30 49.99 -4.05
C ASP A 84 17.32 49.33 -5.01
N GLY A 85 16.85 48.35 -5.81
CA GLY A 85 17.62 47.76 -6.88
C GLY A 85 18.70 46.74 -6.41
N VAL A 86 18.77 46.41 -5.13
CA VAL A 86 19.58 45.25 -4.68
C VAL A 86 18.93 43.94 -5.14
N TRP A 87 19.71 42.89 -5.38
CA TRP A 87 19.27 41.65 -6.00
C TRP A 87 18.14 40.90 -5.25
N TYR A 88 17.93 41.21 -3.98
CA TYR A 88 16.90 40.62 -3.13
C TYR A 88 15.74 41.58 -2.78
N ALA A 89 15.71 42.78 -3.31
CA ALA A 89 14.72 43.79 -2.92
C ALA A 89 13.27 43.33 -3.19
N ASP A 90 13.00 42.84 -4.40
CA ASP A 90 11.68 42.34 -4.79
C ASP A 90 11.28 41.12 -3.98
N ALA A 91 12.23 40.20 -3.71
CA ALA A 91 12.00 39.02 -2.93
C ALA A 91 11.61 39.35 -1.48
N VAL A 92 12.31 40.29 -0.87
CA VAL A 92 12.03 40.75 0.50
C VAL A 92 10.69 41.46 0.58
N SER A 93 10.41 42.37 -0.38
CA SER A 93 9.13 43.09 -0.46
C SER A 93 7.95 42.11 -0.61
N TRP A 94 8.06 41.18 -1.54
CA TRP A 94 7.03 40.15 -1.73
C TRP A 94 6.83 39.28 -0.48
N ALA A 95 7.91 38.73 0.12
CA ALA A 95 7.82 37.85 1.28
C ALA A 95 7.27 38.54 2.53
N ALA A 96 7.54 39.86 2.68
CA ALA A 96 6.94 40.67 3.73
C ALA A 96 5.45 40.90 3.50
N GLY A 97 5.03 41.22 2.27
CA GLY A 97 3.64 41.37 1.90
C GLY A 97 2.83 40.07 2.07
N ALA A 98 3.43 38.95 1.76
CA ALA A 98 2.87 37.59 1.97
C ALA A 98 2.99 37.11 3.41
N GLN A 99 3.51 37.87 4.34
CA GLN A 99 3.74 37.51 5.74
C GLN A 99 4.63 36.23 5.93
N ILE A 100 5.38 35.88 4.92
CA ILE A 100 6.36 34.76 4.96
C ILE A 100 7.53 35.14 5.86
N VAL A 101 7.94 36.40 5.81
CA VAL A 101 8.96 36.96 6.70
C VAL A 101 8.48 38.22 7.40
N ASN A 102 8.99 38.45 8.61
CA ASN A 102 8.82 39.68 9.35
C ASN A 102 10.20 40.30 9.59
N GLY A 103 10.26 41.63 9.67
CA GLY A 103 11.44 42.33 10.18
C GLY A 103 11.61 42.18 11.68
N TYR A 104 12.65 42.78 12.21
CA TYR A 104 12.98 42.73 13.65
C TYR A 104 12.14 43.71 14.52
N GLY A 105 11.07 44.26 13.97
CA GLY A 105 10.17 45.19 14.70
C GLY A 105 10.69 46.64 14.82
N ASN A 106 11.89 46.92 14.31
CA ASN A 106 12.54 48.23 14.32
C ASN A 106 12.68 48.84 12.90
N GLY A 107 11.91 48.34 11.93
CA GLY A 107 11.98 48.76 10.52
C GLY A 107 13.14 48.14 9.74
N ARG A 108 13.85 47.16 10.30
CA ARG A 108 14.96 46.43 9.65
C ARG A 108 14.58 45.00 9.31
N PHE A 109 15.06 44.53 8.16
CA PHE A 109 14.93 43.12 7.71
C PHE A 109 16.14 42.27 8.14
N GLY A 110 17.34 42.80 8.10
CA GLY A 110 18.60 42.08 8.33
C GLY A 110 18.97 41.15 7.16
N PRO A 111 19.18 41.67 5.93
CA PRO A 111 19.37 40.84 4.74
C PRO A 111 20.59 39.94 4.81
N ASP A 112 21.69 40.40 5.44
CA ASP A 112 22.94 39.68 5.56
C ASP A 112 23.02 38.82 6.83
N ASP A 113 22.04 38.92 7.73
CA ASP A 113 22.04 38.12 8.95
C ASP A 113 21.87 36.64 8.61
N PRO A 114 22.71 35.76 9.20
CA PRO A 114 22.58 34.33 8.96
C PRO A 114 21.30 33.76 9.60
N VAL A 115 20.66 32.81 8.96
CA VAL A 115 19.46 32.11 9.49
C VAL A 115 19.87 30.91 10.33
N THR A 116 19.16 30.70 11.43
CA THR A 116 19.23 29.45 12.20
C THR A 116 18.35 28.37 11.56
N ARG A 117 18.54 27.10 11.97
CA ARG A 117 17.74 25.98 11.48
C ARG A 117 16.26 26.14 11.82
N GLU A 118 15.92 26.63 13.02
CA GLU A 118 14.52 26.90 13.40
C GLU A 118 13.93 28.11 12.65
N GLN A 119 14.73 29.10 12.32
CA GLN A 119 14.29 30.22 11.48
C GLN A 119 14.04 29.76 10.04
N THR A 120 14.89 28.89 9.51
CA THR A 120 14.68 28.28 8.18
C THR A 120 13.37 27.50 8.14
N ALA A 121 13.12 26.65 9.15
CA ALA A 121 11.86 25.92 9.27
C ALA A 121 10.65 26.85 9.37
N ALA A 122 10.74 27.94 10.16
CA ALA A 122 9.63 28.87 10.33
C ALA A 122 9.31 29.68 9.06
N ILE A 123 10.32 30.10 8.31
CA ILE A 123 10.13 30.81 7.04
C ILE A 123 9.53 29.86 6.00
N LEU A 124 10.04 28.65 5.91
CA LEU A 124 9.51 27.63 4.98
C LEU A 124 8.07 27.23 5.33
N TYR A 125 7.75 27.06 6.62
CA TYR A 125 6.40 26.77 7.09
C TYR A 125 5.40 27.86 6.70
N ARG A 126 5.75 29.14 6.91
CA ARG A 126 4.88 30.25 6.50
C ARG A 126 4.69 30.33 4.99
N TYR A 127 5.75 30.03 4.23
CA TYR A 127 5.64 29.87 2.78
C TYR A 127 4.64 28.75 2.42
N ALA A 128 4.76 27.60 3.07
CA ALA A 128 3.85 26.48 2.85
C ALA A 128 2.39 26.82 3.21
N VAL A 129 2.18 27.51 4.34
CA VAL A 129 0.83 28.00 4.75
C VAL A 129 0.27 28.98 3.73
N TRP A 130 1.08 29.93 3.24
CA TRP A 130 0.64 30.93 2.25
C TRP A 130 0.14 30.27 0.95
N TYR A 131 0.75 29.17 0.55
CA TYR A 131 0.40 28.43 -0.67
C TYR A 131 -0.51 27.21 -0.43
N ASP A 132 -1.06 27.06 0.78
CA ASP A 132 -1.91 25.92 1.17
C ASP A 132 -1.20 24.55 0.99
N LEU A 133 0.08 24.52 1.29
CA LEU A 133 0.95 23.35 1.13
C LEU A 133 1.36 22.72 2.49
N ALA A 134 0.94 23.33 3.61
CA ALA A 134 1.43 22.97 4.93
C ALA A 134 0.92 21.59 5.40
N GLY A 135 -0.30 21.19 5.01
CA GLY A 135 -0.97 20.00 5.55
C GLY A 135 -1.12 20.01 7.08
N ASP A 136 -1.78 19.02 7.65
CA ASP A 136 -2.09 18.96 9.09
C ASP A 136 -1.04 18.23 9.95
N GLY A 137 0.09 17.81 9.37
CA GLY A 137 1.09 16.96 10.02
C GLY A 137 2.09 17.72 10.91
N GLU A 138 1.92 17.68 12.24
CA GLU A 138 2.94 18.16 13.20
C GLU A 138 3.49 16.97 14.01
N ALA A 139 4.77 16.62 13.81
CA ALA A 139 5.40 15.55 14.57
C ALA A 139 5.82 16.00 15.97
N SER A 140 5.75 15.10 16.92
CA SER A 140 6.32 15.33 18.27
C SER A 140 7.84 15.38 18.20
N LEU A 141 8.43 16.45 18.73
CA LEU A 141 9.88 16.59 18.83
C LEU A 141 10.50 15.86 20.04
N SER A 142 9.68 15.19 20.85
CA SER A 142 10.13 14.55 22.11
C SER A 142 11.18 13.46 21.93
N GLY A 143 11.33 12.90 20.72
CA GLY A 143 12.35 11.92 20.39
C GLY A 143 13.76 12.49 20.21
N TYR A 144 13.91 13.82 20.21
CA TYR A 144 15.21 14.48 20.06
C TYR A 144 15.72 15.01 21.41
N PRO A 145 16.94 14.66 21.81
CA PRO A 145 17.48 15.06 23.12
C PRO A 145 17.51 16.57 23.37
N ASP A 146 17.65 17.36 22.30
CA ASP A 146 17.72 18.82 22.33
C ASP A 146 16.38 19.53 21.99
N ALA A 147 15.26 18.81 21.93
CA ALA A 147 13.93 19.37 21.65
C ALA A 147 13.53 20.52 22.60
N GLY A 148 14.05 20.50 23.85
CA GLY A 148 13.83 21.55 24.83
C GLY A 148 14.48 22.89 24.45
N THR A 149 15.45 22.91 23.53
CA THR A 149 16.16 24.14 23.09
C THR A 149 15.45 24.84 21.93
N VAL A 150 14.41 24.22 21.35
CA VAL A 150 13.59 24.83 20.30
C VAL A 150 12.79 26.00 20.91
N SER A 151 12.93 27.17 20.30
CA SER A 151 12.18 28.38 20.70
C SER A 151 10.67 28.13 20.62
N SER A 152 9.92 28.68 21.58
CA SER A 152 8.46 28.48 21.64
C SER A 152 7.73 28.90 20.36
N TRP A 153 8.19 29.98 19.72
CA TRP A 153 7.63 30.49 18.47
C TRP A 153 7.93 29.62 17.23
N ALA A 154 8.95 28.79 17.30
CA ALA A 154 9.39 27.92 16.19
C ALA A 154 8.88 26.48 16.34
N ARG A 155 8.25 26.12 17.46
CA ARG A 155 7.96 24.73 17.81
C ARG A 155 7.08 24.04 16.80
N SER A 156 5.97 24.65 16.38
CA SER A 156 5.05 24.10 15.35
C SER A 156 5.75 23.97 14.00
N ALA A 157 6.50 24.99 13.57
CA ALA A 157 7.23 24.94 12.30
C ALA A 157 8.32 23.85 12.30
N MET A 158 9.01 23.67 13.43
CA MET A 158 9.98 22.58 13.58
C MET A 158 9.31 21.21 13.59
N GLY A 159 8.18 21.06 14.29
CA GLY A 159 7.36 19.85 14.30
C GLY A 159 6.88 19.48 12.91
N TRP A 160 6.37 20.46 12.16
CA TRP A 160 5.97 20.29 10.77
C TRP A 160 7.15 19.88 9.87
N ALA A 161 8.27 20.61 9.93
CA ALA A 161 9.42 20.34 9.08
C ALA A 161 10.08 18.97 9.36
N VAL A 162 10.04 18.53 10.62
CA VAL A 162 10.50 17.19 11.03
C VAL A 162 9.49 16.12 10.60
N GLY A 163 8.20 16.35 10.81
CA GLY A 163 7.14 15.42 10.45
C GLY A 163 7.08 15.14 8.95
N ALA A 164 7.26 16.17 8.15
CA ALA A 164 7.33 16.07 6.70
C ALA A 164 8.71 15.60 6.16
N GLY A 165 9.67 15.33 7.05
CA GLY A 165 11.02 14.89 6.66
C GLY A 165 11.89 15.97 5.98
N TYR A 166 11.46 17.23 5.95
CA TYR A 166 12.25 18.32 5.36
C TYR A 166 13.50 18.64 6.19
N LEU A 167 13.34 18.60 7.50
CA LEU A 167 14.41 18.82 8.44
C LEU A 167 14.72 17.52 9.18
N THR A 168 15.87 16.93 8.90
CA THR A 168 16.40 15.78 9.62
C THR A 168 17.43 16.26 10.64
N GLY A 169 17.54 15.60 11.79
CA GLY A 169 18.56 15.90 12.77
C GLY A 169 19.98 15.63 12.24
N SER A 170 20.98 16.07 12.98
CA SER A 170 22.40 15.78 12.72
C SER A 170 22.91 14.77 13.74
N ALA A 171 23.57 13.71 13.28
CA ALA A 171 24.20 12.72 14.16
C ALA A 171 25.44 13.33 14.87
N GLU A 172 25.50 13.20 16.19
CA GLU A 172 26.63 13.62 17.00
C GLU A 172 26.68 12.75 18.27
N ASP A 173 27.83 12.18 18.55
CA ASP A 173 28.13 11.37 19.76
C ASP A 173 27.05 10.26 19.99
N GLY A 174 26.57 9.63 18.92
CA GLY A 174 25.57 8.58 18.98
C GLY A 174 24.12 9.05 19.18
N ALA A 175 23.85 10.35 19.19
CA ALA A 175 22.53 10.94 19.24
C ALA A 175 22.20 11.72 17.96
N VAL A 176 20.91 11.84 17.64
CA VAL A 176 20.44 12.73 16.57
C VAL A 176 19.86 13.99 17.20
N LEU A 177 20.43 15.14 16.85
CA LEU A 177 20.10 16.44 17.42
C LEU A 177 19.45 17.35 16.37
N LEU A 178 18.43 18.09 16.75
CA LEU A 178 17.78 19.11 15.90
C LEU A 178 18.65 20.33 15.68
N ARG A 179 19.40 20.72 16.69
CA ARG A 179 20.26 21.93 16.73
C ARG A 179 19.55 23.19 16.26
N PRO A 180 18.38 23.55 16.86
CA PRO A 180 17.53 24.61 16.35
C PRO A 180 18.23 25.97 16.24
N GLN A 181 19.14 26.28 17.17
CA GLN A 181 19.88 27.55 17.22
C GLN A 181 21.15 27.56 16.34
N ALA A 182 21.55 26.41 15.78
CA ALA A 182 22.71 26.37 14.89
C ALA A 182 22.36 27.06 13.55
N LEU A 183 23.35 27.73 12.97
CA LEU A 183 23.21 28.36 11.67
C LEU A 183 22.95 27.30 10.58
N ALA A 184 22.02 27.57 9.69
CA ALA A 184 21.79 26.73 8.53
C ALA A 184 22.84 27.08 7.45
N VAL A 185 23.69 26.13 7.11
CA VAL A 185 24.65 26.31 6.01
C VAL A 185 23.98 26.05 4.66
N ARG A 186 24.58 26.56 3.58
CA ARG A 186 24.01 26.49 2.21
C ARG A 186 23.72 25.06 1.75
N ALA A 187 24.59 24.09 2.09
CA ALA A 187 24.32 22.69 1.82
C ALA A 187 23.08 22.14 2.54
N GLN A 188 22.87 22.54 3.79
CA GLN A 188 21.67 22.15 4.56
C GLN A 188 20.41 22.81 4.02
N THR A 189 20.51 24.09 3.64
CA THR A 189 19.40 24.82 3.00
C THR A 189 19.03 24.16 1.66
N ALA A 190 20.00 23.79 0.83
CA ALA A 190 19.76 23.06 -0.40
C ALA A 190 19.06 21.71 -0.14
N ALA A 191 19.46 20.97 0.91
CA ALA A 191 18.85 19.71 1.28
C ALA A 191 17.38 19.85 1.75
N ILE A 192 17.11 20.86 2.59
CA ILE A 192 15.75 21.17 3.05
C ILE A 192 14.87 21.55 1.87
N LEU A 193 15.33 22.43 0.99
CA LEU A 193 14.61 22.90 -0.17
C LEU A 193 14.38 21.78 -1.20
N ALA A 194 15.39 20.95 -1.46
CA ALA A 194 15.23 19.83 -2.39
C ALA A 194 14.17 18.84 -1.91
N ARG A 195 14.12 18.53 -0.61
CA ARG A 195 13.09 17.67 -0.02
C ARG A 195 11.71 18.32 -0.09
N PHE A 196 11.62 19.60 0.24
CA PHE A 196 10.37 20.37 0.16
C PHE A 196 9.85 20.44 -1.27
N CYS A 197 10.69 20.81 -2.24
CA CYS A 197 10.27 20.90 -3.64
C CYS A 197 9.88 19.54 -4.23
N ARG A 198 10.61 18.47 -3.89
CA ARG A 198 10.23 17.12 -4.30
C ARG A 198 8.88 16.70 -3.72
N SER A 199 8.57 17.06 -2.48
CA SER A 199 7.25 16.79 -1.89
C SER A 199 6.13 17.57 -2.57
N MET A 200 6.39 18.79 -3.03
CA MET A 200 5.43 19.58 -3.82
C MET A 200 5.23 19.01 -5.23
N GLN A 201 6.30 18.60 -5.89
CA GLN A 201 6.23 17.93 -7.19
C GLN A 201 5.42 16.63 -7.12
N LYS A 202 5.43 15.96 -5.96
CA LYS A 202 4.56 14.80 -5.69
C LYS A 202 3.09 15.16 -5.57
N GLN A 203 2.74 16.32 -5.01
CA GLN A 203 1.35 16.81 -5.02
C GLN A 203 0.88 17.20 -6.42
N GLU A 204 1.77 17.61 -7.32
CA GLU A 204 1.46 17.88 -8.72
C GLU A 204 1.52 16.64 -9.62
N HIS A 205 2.24 15.59 -9.20
CA HIS A 205 2.24 14.25 -9.85
C HIS A 205 1.17 13.29 -9.30
N ILE A 206 0.30 13.72 -8.42
CA ILE A 206 -1.02 13.12 -8.33
C ILE A 206 -1.66 13.44 -9.67
N MET A 207 -1.70 12.44 -10.55
CA MET A 207 -2.28 12.54 -11.88
C MET A 207 -3.54 13.39 -11.83
N PRO A 208 -3.74 14.36 -12.73
CA PRO A 208 -4.95 15.15 -12.75
C PRO A 208 -6.13 14.19 -12.81
N ARG A 209 -6.94 14.21 -11.76
CA ARG A 209 -8.14 13.41 -11.65
C ARG A 209 -9.04 13.66 -12.86
N ALA A 210 -9.59 12.61 -13.41
CA ALA A 210 -10.78 12.58 -14.25
C ALA A 210 -10.73 13.03 -15.72
N ASP A 211 -9.74 13.76 -16.20
CA ASP A 211 -9.77 14.22 -17.60
C ASP A 211 -9.16 13.23 -18.60
N TYR A 212 -8.54 12.12 -18.14
CA TYR A 212 -7.81 11.18 -18.99
C TYR A 212 -8.21 9.72 -18.88
N PHE A 213 -9.04 9.31 -17.91
CA PHE A 213 -9.46 7.93 -17.74
C PHE A 213 -10.99 7.79 -17.71
N THR A 214 -11.53 7.15 -18.72
CA THR A 214 -12.73 6.35 -18.51
C THR A 214 -12.25 4.97 -18.05
N ALA A 215 -12.69 4.48 -16.91
CA ALA A 215 -12.25 3.17 -16.39
C ALA A 215 -12.48 2.04 -17.38
N ARG A 216 -13.62 2.07 -18.09
CA ARG A 216 -13.94 1.13 -19.16
C ARG A 216 -12.94 1.20 -20.32
N GLY A 217 -12.42 0.05 -20.70
CA GLY A 217 -11.39 -0.10 -21.75
C GLY A 217 -9.96 0.15 -21.27
N THR A 218 -9.76 0.63 -20.04
CA THR A 218 -8.43 0.71 -19.43
C THR A 218 -7.80 -0.66 -19.32
N THR A 219 -6.55 -0.80 -19.72
CA THR A 219 -5.80 -2.04 -19.62
C THR A 219 -4.85 -2.00 -18.43
N VAL A 220 -5.00 -2.97 -17.54
CA VAL A 220 -4.16 -3.17 -16.36
C VAL A 220 -3.18 -4.30 -16.64
N LEU A 221 -1.89 -4.01 -16.62
CA LEU A 221 -0.87 -5.06 -16.55
C LEU A 221 -0.78 -5.53 -15.09
N TYR A 222 -1.08 -6.79 -14.85
CA TYR A 222 -1.13 -7.34 -13.51
C TYR A 222 -0.14 -8.48 -13.32
N LEU A 223 0.76 -8.32 -12.34
CA LEU A 223 1.66 -9.36 -11.90
C LEU A 223 1.16 -9.91 -10.54
N PRO A 224 0.54 -11.11 -10.53
CA PRO A 224 -0.10 -11.67 -9.34
C PRO A 224 0.92 -12.14 -8.28
N LEU A 225 0.46 -12.35 -7.05
CA LEU A 225 1.27 -12.89 -5.95
C LEU A 225 1.69 -14.35 -6.21
N ASP A 226 0.79 -15.13 -6.75
CA ASP A 226 0.94 -16.53 -7.18
C ASP A 226 -0.29 -16.95 -8.00
N ASN A 227 -0.36 -18.22 -8.41
CA ASN A 227 -1.44 -18.74 -9.26
C ASN A 227 -2.65 -19.29 -8.45
N ARG A 228 -2.88 -18.81 -7.24
CA ARG A 228 -4.14 -19.12 -6.53
C ARG A 228 -5.28 -18.25 -7.04
N PRO A 229 -6.53 -18.77 -7.08
CA PRO A 229 -7.68 -18.02 -7.59
C PRO A 229 -7.91 -16.65 -6.98
N VAL A 230 -7.57 -16.46 -5.71
CA VAL A 230 -7.67 -15.15 -5.05
C VAL A 230 -6.70 -14.13 -5.65
N ASN A 231 -5.58 -14.59 -6.18
CA ASN A 231 -4.51 -13.75 -6.72
C ASN A 231 -4.59 -13.55 -8.24
N ASP A 232 -5.28 -14.42 -8.97
CA ASP A 232 -5.46 -14.30 -10.42
C ASP A 232 -6.93 -14.14 -10.82
N LEU A 233 -7.74 -15.20 -10.73
CA LEU A 233 -9.12 -15.22 -11.24
C LEU A 233 -10.04 -14.18 -10.62
N ARG A 234 -9.89 -13.89 -9.32
CA ARG A 234 -10.75 -12.91 -8.65
C ARG A 234 -10.38 -11.47 -9.05
N VAL A 235 -9.12 -11.19 -9.33
CA VAL A 235 -8.70 -9.89 -9.85
C VAL A 235 -9.19 -9.69 -11.28
N GLU A 236 -9.12 -10.73 -12.13
CA GLU A 236 -9.72 -10.70 -13.47
C GLU A 236 -11.23 -10.45 -13.41
N ALA A 237 -11.95 -11.16 -12.54
CA ALA A 237 -13.39 -10.98 -12.39
C ALA A 237 -13.78 -9.57 -11.88
N LEU A 238 -12.98 -8.99 -10.97
CA LEU A 238 -13.17 -7.59 -10.58
C LEU A 238 -12.98 -6.64 -11.77
N ALA A 239 -11.95 -6.84 -12.57
CA ALA A 239 -11.69 -6.02 -13.75
C ALA A 239 -12.81 -6.15 -14.77
N ASP A 240 -13.22 -7.37 -15.10
CA ASP A 240 -14.35 -7.63 -16.00
C ASP A 240 -15.62 -6.94 -15.50
N SER A 241 -15.85 -6.91 -14.17
CA SER A 241 -17.03 -6.27 -13.59
C SER A 241 -17.03 -4.74 -13.70
N THR A 242 -15.93 -4.15 -14.13
CA THR A 242 -15.78 -2.70 -14.35
C THR A 242 -15.56 -2.33 -15.81
N GLY A 243 -15.51 -3.33 -16.70
CA GLY A 243 -15.13 -3.13 -18.10
C GLY A 243 -13.68 -2.78 -18.35
N MET A 244 -12.80 -2.96 -17.35
CA MET A 244 -11.35 -2.90 -17.51
C MET A 244 -10.81 -4.22 -18.05
N ASN A 245 -9.68 -4.16 -18.74
CA ASN A 245 -8.98 -5.35 -19.23
C ASN A 245 -7.80 -5.67 -18.32
N VAL A 246 -7.54 -6.96 -18.08
CA VAL A 246 -6.33 -7.41 -17.37
C VAL A 246 -5.40 -8.12 -18.33
N LEU A 247 -4.13 -7.71 -18.34
CA LEU A 247 -3.05 -8.38 -19.05
C LEU A 247 -2.21 -9.14 -18.02
N LEU A 248 -2.29 -10.46 -18.05
CA LEU A 248 -1.55 -11.38 -17.18
C LEU A 248 -0.37 -12.02 -17.93
N PRO A 249 0.76 -12.29 -17.25
CA PRO A 249 1.81 -13.13 -17.83
C PRO A 249 1.29 -14.57 -17.99
N PRO A 250 1.92 -15.38 -18.88
CA PRO A 250 1.66 -16.81 -18.89
C PRO A 250 1.84 -17.42 -17.51
N GLU A 251 0.90 -18.28 -17.07
CA GLU A 251 0.88 -18.87 -15.71
C GLU A 251 2.22 -19.50 -15.33
N ASP A 252 2.89 -20.14 -16.28
CA ASP A 252 4.17 -20.81 -16.05
C ASP A 252 5.31 -19.86 -15.62
N LEU A 253 5.18 -18.56 -15.87
CA LEU A 253 6.14 -17.56 -15.39
C LEU A 253 5.94 -17.15 -13.93
N TYR A 254 4.72 -17.32 -13.38
CA TYR A 254 4.41 -16.86 -12.01
C TYR A 254 3.85 -17.96 -11.09
N ALA A 255 3.66 -19.16 -11.59
CA ALA A 255 3.08 -20.20 -10.78
C ALA A 255 4.03 -20.67 -9.66
N THR A 256 3.46 -20.81 -8.47
CA THR A 256 4.11 -21.51 -7.35
C THR A 256 3.77 -22.98 -7.42
N ARG A 257 4.78 -23.85 -7.30
CA ARG A 257 4.64 -25.30 -7.26
C ARG A 257 5.17 -25.83 -5.92
N LEU A 258 4.42 -26.68 -5.27
CA LEU A 258 4.88 -27.35 -4.06
C LEU A 258 5.52 -28.71 -4.37
N ASP A 259 6.15 -29.34 -3.35
CA ASP A 259 6.79 -30.64 -3.50
C ASP A 259 5.82 -31.67 -4.06
N GLY A 260 6.29 -32.45 -5.06
CA GLY A 260 5.49 -33.44 -5.76
C GLY A 260 4.68 -32.91 -6.94
N GLN A 261 4.62 -31.60 -7.16
CA GLN A 261 4.02 -31.00 -8.37
C GLN A 261 5.05 -30.92 -9.51
N THR A 262 4.56 -30.82 -10.74
CA THR A 262 5.42 -30.56 -11.92
C THR A 262 5.98 -29.14 -11.81
N THR A 263 7.28 -28.99 -12.01
CA THR A 263 7.97 -27.68 -12.04
C THR A 263 7.51 -26.83 -13.22
N ASN A 264 7.74 -25.52 -13.14
CA ASN A 264 7.55 -24.59 -14.23
C ASN A 264 8.56 -24.86 -15.36
N ALA A 265 8.37 -24.24 -16.52
CA ALA A 265 9.25 -24.42 -17.69
C ALA A 265 10.71 -24.02 -17.42
N ASN A 266 10.95 -23.11 -16.48
CA ASN A 266 12.30 -22.77 -16.01
C ASN A 266 12.95 -23.87 -15.15
N GLY A 267 12.25 -24.97 -14.87
CA GLY A 267 12.72 -26.09 -14.05
C GLY A 267 12.62 -25.87 -12.54
N THR A 268 12.02 -24.76 -12.09
CA THR A 268 11.88 -24.41 -10.66
C THR A 268 10.45 -24.62 -10.14
N GLN A 269 10.30 -24.50 -8.81
CA GLN A 269 9.01 -24.50 -8.11
C GLN A 269 8.41 -23.10 -7.97
N TYR A 270 9.09 -22.07 -8.46
CA TYR A 270 8.73 -20.67 -8.34
C TYR A 270 8.80 -19.95 -9.70
N GLY A 271 8.26 -18.74 -9.77
CA GLY A 271 8.21 -17.95 -10.97
C GLY A 271 9.60 -17.52 -11.47
N ASP A 272 9.69 -17.18 -12.74
CA ASP A 272 10.91 -16.70 -13.36
C ASP A 272 11.00 -15.17 -13.27
N THR A 273 11.71 -14.67 -12.27
CA THR A 273 11.81 -13.23 -11.94
C THR A 273 12.37 -12.40 -13.11
N HIS A 274 13.37 -12.91 -13.81
CA HIS A 274 13.98 -12.22 -14.95
C HIS A 274 13.05 -12.19 -16.17
N ALA A 275 12.42 -13.32 -16.47
CA ALA A 275 11.45 -13.40 -17.57
C ALA A 275 10.19 -12.56 -17.25
N LEU A 276 9.77 -12.46 -15.98
CA LEU A 276 8.67 -11.61 -15.57
C LEU A 276 8.98 -10.12 -15.73
N LEU A 277 10.17 -9.66 -15.31
CA LEU A 277 10.58 -8.27 -15.54
C LEU A 277 10.65 -7.97 -17.06
N GLN A 278 11.20 -8.88 -17.83
CA GLN A 278 11.24 -8.70 -19.28
C GLN A 278 9.83 -8.66 -19.89
N TRP A 279 8.93 -9.53 -19.42
CA TRP A 279 7.53 -9.52 -19.84
C TRP A 279 6.83 -8.20 -19.50
N VAL A 280 7.07 -7.63 -18.31
CA VAL A 280 6.56 -6.30 -17.94
C VAL A 280 7.06 -5.24 -18.92
N LEU A 281 8.37 -5.23 -19.22
CA LEU A 281 8.97 -4.26 -20.13
C LEU A 281 8.47 -4.41 -21.58
N ASP A 282 8.23 -5.64 -22.02
CA ASP A 282 7.73 -5.92 -23.37
C ASP A 282 6.25 -5.52 -23.55
N ASN A 283 5.49 -5.42 -22.47
CA ASN A 283 4.06 -5.17 -22.48
C ASN A 283 3.65 -3.83 -21.83
N GLU A 284 4.58 -3.07 -21.24
CA GLU A 284 4.24 -1.82 -20.55
C GLU A 284 3.55 -0.80 -21.46
N ASP A 285 3.92 -0.74 -22.74
CA ASP A 285 3.31 0.19 -23.69
C ASP A 285 1.87 -0.20 -24.08
N ALA A 286 1.47 -1.44 -23.85
CA ALA A 286 0.13 -1.95 -24.15
C ALA A 286 -0.85 -1.76 -22.98
N CYS A 287 -0.43 -1.21 -21.85
CA CYS A 287 -1.27 -0.99 -20.69
C CYS A 287 -1.25 0.46 -20.21
N ASP A 288 -2.31 0.83 -19.49
CA ASP A 288 -2.51 2.15 -18.89
C ASP A 288 -2.03 2.19 -17.44
N VAL A 289 -2.15 1.07 -16.73
CA VAL A 289 -1.87 0.92 -15.30
C VAL A 289 -1.07 -0.36 -15.08
N LEU A 290 -0.12 -0.33 -14.14
CA LEU A 290 0.58 -1.51 -13.65
C LEU A 290 0.19 -1.81 -12.20
N ILE A 291 -0.04 -3.09 -11.92
CA ILE A 291 -0.21 -3.62 -10.56
C ILE A 291 0.78 -4.77 -10.38
N VAL A 292 1.71 -4.65 -9.45
CA VAL A 292 2.85 -5.57 -9.35
C VAL A 292 3.02 -6.11 -7.94
N SER A 293 2.99 -7.44 -7.82
CA SER A 293 3.46 -8.15 -6.63
C SER A 293 4.99 -8.12 -6.57
N MET A 294 5.53 -7.54 -5.49
CA MET A 294 6.97 -7.49 -5.29
C MET A 294 7.54 -8.86 -4.89
N ASP A 295 6.80 -9.66 -4.13
CA ASP A 295 7.19 -11.04 -3.84
C ASP A 295 7.34 -11.87 -5.12
N GLN A 296 6.42 -11.68 -6.07
CA GLN A 296 6.49 -12.38 -7.36
C GLN A 296 7.65 -11.91 -8.21
N LEU A 297 7.78 -10.60 -8.35
CA LEU A 297 8.83 -10.01 -9.20
C LEU A 297 10.24 -10.27 -8.66
N LEU A 298 10.45 -10.13 -7.34
CA LEU A 298 11.78 -10.16 -6.73
C LEU A 298 12.21 -11.55 -6.23
N SER A 299 11.27 -12.47 -6.07
CA SER A 299 11.55 -13.80 -5.50
C SER A 299 10.80 -14.94 -6.21
N GLY A 300 10.04 -14.67 -7.26
CA GLY A 300 9.26 -15.68 -7.97
C GLY A 300 8.04 -16.18 -7.19
N GLY A 301 7.52 -15.42 -6.23
CA GLY A 301 6.29 -15.66 -5.49
C GLY A 301 6.43 -15.69 -3.97
N LEU A 302 5.30 -15.60 -3.30
CA LEU A 302 5.20 -15.53 -1.84
C LEU A 302 5.92 -16.69 -1.13
N VAL A 303 5.81 -17.92 -1.66
CA VAL A 303 6.41 -19.09 -1.02
C VAL A 303 7.94 -19.04 -1.11
N ASN A 304 8.49 -18.67 -2.27
CA ASN A 304 9.93 -18.59 -2.46
C ASN A 304 10.54 -17.39 -1.73
N SER A 305 9.80 -16.28 -1.57
CA SER A 305 10.29 -15.12 -0.80
C SER A 305 10.59 -15.44 0.67
N ARG A 306 10.00 -16.52 1.19
CA ARG A 306 10.24 -17.05 2.55
C ARG A 306 11.40 -18.03 2.63
N TRP A 307 12.02 -18.34 1.49
CA TRP A 307 13.09 -19.34 1.38
C TRP A 307 14.36 -18.79 0.78
N GLU A 308 14.29 -17.86 -0.15
CA GLU A 308 15.46 -17.31 -0.82
C GLU A 308 16.33 -16.47 0.13
N ASP A 309 17.63 -16.79 0.25
CA ASP A 309 18.56 -16.23 1.21
C ASP A 309 19.73 -15.44 0.58
N GLY A 310 19.69 -15.18 -0.72
CA GLY A 310 20.72 -14.43 -1.45
C GLY A 310 21.04 -13.07 -0.81
N THR A 311 22.33 -12.76 -0.71
CA THR A 311 22.80 -11.50 -0.09
C THR A 311 23.12 -10.40 -1.08
N ASP A 312 23.39 -10.73 -2.34
CA ASP A 312 23.52 -9.76 -3.43
C ASP A 312 22.12 -9.39 -3.93
N LEU A 313 21.70 -8.17 -3.66
CA LEU A 313 20.38 -7.64 -3.99
C LEU A 313 20.44 -6.61 -5.12
N THR A 314 21.50 -6.62 -5.91
CA THR A 314 21.73 -5.63 -6.98
C THR A 314 20.62 -5.70 -8.01
N TRP A 315 20.30 -6.91 -8.48
CA TRP A 315 19.28 -7.10 -9.49
C TRP A 315 17.88 -6.71 -9.02
N GLU A 316 17.52 -7.09 -7.80
CA GLU A 316 16.21 -6.78 -7.22
C GLU A 316 16.00 -5.27 -7.02
N LYS A 317 17.05 -4.57 -6.62
CA LYS A 317 17.03 -3.10 -6.51
C LYS A 317 16.91 -2.44 -7.87
N ASP A 318 17.65 -2.93 -8.87
CA ASP A 318 17.54 -2.45 -10.26
C ASP A 318 16.13 -2.69 -10.82
N ALA A 319 15.46 -3.79 -10.44
CA ALA A 319 14.07 -4.06 -10.81
C ALA A 319 13.10 -3.06 -10.15
N ILE A 320 13.27 -2.73 -8.86
CA ILE A 320 12.50 -1.68 -8.17
C ILE A 320 12.72 -0.32 -8.84
N ASP A 321 13.96 0.03 -9.14
CA ASP A 321 14.30 1.28 -9.81
C ASP A 321 13.69 1.36 -11.23
N THR A 322 13.63 0.23 -11.93
CA THR A 322 12.98 0.11 -13.24
C THR A 322 11.48 0.39 -13.13
N LEU A 323 10.78 -0.21 -12.14
CA LEU A 323 9.38 0.11 -11.88
C LEU A 323 9.17 1.58 -11.50
N SER A 324 10.08 2.17 -10.72
CA SER A 324 10.04 3.59 -10.37
C SER A 324 10.18 4.50 -11.61
N GLN A 325 10.96 4.09 -12.61
CA GLN A 325 11.06 4.80 -13.89
C GLN A 325 9.78 4.66 -14.71
N ILE A 326 9.12 3.50 -14.71
CA ILE A 326 7.82 3.32 -15.35
C ILE A 326 6.78 4.20 -14.64
N ALA A 327 6.81 4.25 -13.31
CA ALA A 327 5.91 5.05 -12.48
C ALA A 327 5.98 6.56 -12.77
N ALA A 328 7.07 7.05 -13.34
CA ALA A 328 7.17 8.44 -13.81
C ALA A 328 6.30 8.72 -15.07
N ARG A 329 5.81 7.68 -15.75
CA ARG A 329 5.06 7.80 -17.02
C ARG A 329 3.60 7.35 -16.90
N LYS A 330 3.32 6.42 -16.01
CA LYS A 330 1.97 5.85 -15.80
C LYS A 330 1.81 5.35 -14.36
N PRO A 331 0.57 5.23 -13.84
CA PRO A 331 0.37 4.77 -12.47
C PRO A 331 0.85 3.34 -12.28
N VAL A 332 1.65 3.14 -11.24
CA VAL A 332 2.14 1.84 -10.82
C VAL A 332 1.72 1.62 -9.36
N TYR A 333 1.01 0.54 -9.11
CA TYR A 333 0.60 0.08 -7.79
C TYR A 333 1.45 -1.12 -7.42
N VAL A 334 2.05 -1.10 -6.25
CA VAL A 334 2.88 -2.21 -5.80
C VAL A 334 2.37 -2.76 -4.47
N PHE A 335 2.48 -4.06 -4.29
CA PHE A 335 2.22 -4.70 -3.02
C PHE A 335 3.31 -5.70 -2.69
N ASP A 336 3.65 -5.76 -1.40
CA ASP A 336 4.73 -6.57 -0.85
C ASP A 336 4.27 -7.21 0.46
N THR A 337 5.06 -8.11 1.04
CA THR A 337 4.73 -8.74 2.31
C THR A 337 5.86 -8.65 3.34
N VAL A 338 5.50 -8.56 4.62
CA VAL A 338 6.40 -8.92 5.72
C VAL A 338 6.35 -10.44 5.90
N MET A 339 7.50 -11.08 5.83
CA MET A 339 7.61 -12.53 5.93
C MET A 339 6.94 -13.07 7.20
N ARG A 340 6.11 -14.11 7.07
CA ARG A 340 5.43 -14.76 8.20
C ARG A 340 6.40 -15.41 9.20
N LEU A 341 5.85 -15.94 10.29
CA LEU A 341 6.64 -16.54 11.39
C LEU A 341 7.29 -17.88 11.05
N ALA A 342 6.90 -18.50 9.94
CA ALA A 342 7.40 -19.81 9.53
C ALA A 342 7.70 -19.86 8.03
N THR A 343 8.40 -20.89 7.60
CA THR A 343 8.53 -21.27 6.19
C THR A 343 7.25 -21.96 5.67
N THR A 344 7.29 -22.58 4.50
CA THR A 344 6.13 -23.27 3.92
C THR A 344 6.33 -24.78 3.96
N ALA A 345 5.41 -25.52 4.60
CA ALA A 345 5.41 -26.97 4.57
C ALA A 345 5.13 -27.51 3.16
N GLY A 346 5.83 -28.56 2.73
CA GLY A 346 5.75 -29.11 1.37
C GLY A 346 6.41 -28.23 0.32
N TYR A 347 7.43 -27.49 0.71
CA TYR A 347 8.29 -26.72 -0.15
C TYR A 347 9.74 -26.95 0.26
N GLN A 348 10.61 -27.27 -0.71
CA GLN A 348 12.03 -27.59 -0.49
C GLN A 348 12.26 -28.71 0.53
N GLY A 349 11.41 -29.72 0.52
CA GLY A 349 11.50 -30.86 1.41
C GLY A 349 11.04 -30.63 2.86
N LEU A 350 10.55 -29.45 3.19
CA LEU A 350 10.05 -29.14 4.54
C LEU A 350 8.68 -29.77 4.78
N ASP A 351 8.52 -30.41 5.93
CA ASP A 351 7.26 -31.01 6.33
C ASP A 351 6.47 -30.16 7.33
N SER A 352 5.34 -30.68 7.79
CA SER A 352 4.49 -29.98 8.77
C SER A 352 5.14 -29.89 10.16
N GLU A 353 6.08 -30.74 10.49
CA GLU A 353 6.86 -30.69 11.75
C GLU A 353 7.83 -29.51 11.69
N ALA A 354 8.61 -29.42 10.63
CA ALA A 354 9.52 -28.30 10.39
C ALA A 354 8.74 -26.95 10.41
N TYR A 355 7.57 -26.88 9.76
CA TYR A 355 6.71 -25.70 9.83
C TYR A 355 6.36 -25.31 11.27
N ARG A 356 5.95 -26.27 12.13
CA ARG A 356 5.60 -25.98 13.52
C ARG A 356 6.80 -25.51 14.34
N LEU A 357 7.96 -26.09 14.12
CA LEU A 357 9.20 -25.69 14.78
C LEU A 357 9.64 -24.28 14.36
N PHE A 358 9.62 -23.96 13.06
CA PHE A 358 9.90 -22.61 12.58
C PHE A 358 8.90 -21.59 13.13
N ARG A 359 7.60 -21.92 13.17
CA ARG A 359 6.59 -21.03 13.77
C ARG A 359 6.88 -20.80 15.25
N SER A 360 7.21 -21.83 16.01
CA SER A 360 7.59 -21.70 17.42
C SER A 360 8.83 -20.82 17.60
N TYR A 361 9.85 -21.02 16.78
CA TYR A 361 11.07 -20.21 16.77
C TYR A 361 10.79 -18.75 16.41
N GLY A 362 10.00 -18.49 15.38
CA GLY A 362 9.59 -17.16 14.97
C GLY A 362 8.75 -16.44 16.03
N MET A 363 7.91 -17.19 16.76
CA MET A 363 7.07 -16.67 17.84
C MET A 363 7.82 -16.44 19.15
N ALA A 364 9.05 -16.92 19.32
CA ALA A 364 9.83 -16.64 20.52
C ALA A 364 10.03 -15.12 20.66
N GLU A 365 9.91 -14.62 21.88
CA GLU A 365 10.01 -13.19 22.16
C GLU A 365 11.43 -12.67 21.84
N ARG A 366 11.50 -11.55 21.13
CA ARG A 366 12.75 -10.83 20.82
C ARG A 366 12.86 -9.57 21.67
N GLY A 367 14.09 -9.12 21.90
CA GLY A 367 14.34 -7.82 22.53
C GLY A 367 13.71 -6.69 21.70
N GLU A 368 12.97 -5.81 22.38
CA GLU A 368 12.39 -4.65 21.70
C GLU A 368 13.47 -3.62 21.33
N LEU A 369 13.48 -3.21 20.07
CA LEU A 369 14.31 -2.13 19.57
C LEU A 369 13.51 -0.84 19.49
N THR A 370 14.05 0.26 20.00
CA THR A 370 13.41 1.57 20.03
C THR A 370 14.37 2.70 19.62
N GLY A 371 13.82 3.86 19.27
CA GLY A 371 14.62 5.04 18.95
C GLY A 371 15.66 4.78 17.85
N HIS A 372 16.90 5.12 18.10
CA HIS A 372 18.01 4.98 17.15
C HIS A 372 18.50 3.53 16.96
N ASN A 373 18.15 2.65 17.88
CA ASN A 373 18.53 1.23 17.79
C ASN A 373 17.60 0.44 16.85
N LEU A 374 16.46 0.99 16.46
CA LEU A 374 15.55 0.35 15.52
C LEU A 374 16.03 0.63 14.09
N THR A 375 16.99 -0.17 13.64
CA THR A 375 17.59 -0.16 12.30
C THR A 375 17.57 -1.55 11.70
N VAL A 376 17.62 -1.66 10.37
CA VAL A 376 17.66 -2.95 9.66
C VAL A 376 18.77 -3.85 10.19
N ASP A 377 19.98 -3.32 10.35
CA ASP A 377 21.11 -4.13 10.80
C ASP A 377 20.95 -4.62 12.24
N ASN A 378 20.44 -3.79 13.16
CA ASN A 378 20.17 -4.22 14.54
C ASN A 378 19.01 -5.23 14.63
N ILE A 379 17.98 -5.09 13.79
CA ILE A 379 16.88 -6.06 13.70
C ILE A 379 17.45 -7.42 13.28
N ILE A 380 18.22 -7.46 12.20
CA ILE A 380 18.82 -8.67 11.68
C ILE A 380 19.79 -9.29 12.71
N ALA A 381 20.63 -8.47 13.34
CA ALA A 381 21.55 -8.93 14.39
C ALA A 381 20.80 -9.53 15.61
N GLY A 382 19.57 -9.06 15.88
CA GLY A 382 18.73 -9.54 16.97
C GLY A 382 17.94 -10.80 16.68
N TYR A 383 17.84 -11.24 15.43
CA TYR A 383 17.01 -12.41 15.07
C TYR A 383 17.31 -13.71 15.83
N PRO A 384 18.59 -14.08 16.09
CA PRO A 384 18.91 -15.32 16.80
C PRO A 384 18.66 -15.26 18.32
N TYR A 385 18.42 -14.05 18.88
CA TYR A 385 18.44 -13.83 20.33
C TYR A 385 17.05 -13.52 20.89
N GLY A 386 16.76 -14.08 22.07
CA GLY A 386 15.58 -13.76 22.85
C GLY A 386 15.64 -12.40 23.53
N ALA A 387 14.55 -11.99 24.19
CA ALA A 387 14.47 -10.75 24.95
C ALA A 387 15.48 -10.70 26.14
N ASP A 388 15.93 -11.84 26.62
CA ASP A 388 16.97 -12.00 27.64
C ASP A 388 18.40 -11.86 27.10
N GLY A 389 18.56 -11.75 25.77
CA GLY A 389 19.86 -11.68 25.10
C GLY A 389 20.52 -13.03 24.85
N GLU A 390 19.88 -14.14 25.28
CA GLU A 390 20.38 -15.48 25.04
C GLU A 390 19.91 -16.00 23.65
N ARG A 391 20.70 -16.94 23.07
CA ARG A 391 20.30 -17.55 21.80
C ARG A 391 19.04 -18.38 22.01
N ILE A 392 18.06 -18.22 21.12
CA ILE A 392 16.79 -18.95 21.19
C ILE A 392 17.04 -20.44 20.94
N GLU A 393 16.64 -21.28 21.88
CA GLU A 393 16.73 -22.73 21.77
C GLU A 393 15.67 -23.27 20.81
N THR A 394 16.09 -24.23 19.98
CA THR A 394 15.22 -24.95 19.04
C THR A 394 15.79 -26.33 18.78
N THR A 395 14.94 -27.25 18.33
CA THR A 395 15.34 -28.57 17.82
C THR A 395 15.48 -28.58 16.29
N LEU A 396 15.32 -27.46 15.63
CA LEU A 396 15.67 -27.30 14.21
C LEU A 396 17.18 -27.44 14.03
N ASP A 397 17.58 -27.97 12.88
CA ASP A 397 18.97 -27.95 12.47
C ASP A 397 19.50 -26.51 12.37
N ASP A 398 20.72 -26.27 12.83
CA ASP A 398 21.33 -24.94 12.84
C ASP A 398 21.42 -24.35 11.42
N GLU A 399 21.72 -25.15 10.41
CA GLU A 399 21.81 -24.73 9.02
C GLU A 399 20.43 -24.25 8.49
N LEU A 400 19.36 -24.95 8.86
CA LEU A 400 17.99 -24.54 8.53
C LEU A 400 17.58 -23.24 9.23
N VAL A 401 18.00 -23.03 10.48
CA VAL A 401 17.75 -21.79 11.20
C VAL A 401 18.51 -20.62 10.56
N GLU A 402 19.78 -20.82 10.23
CA GLU A 402 20.60 -19.80 9.56
C GLU A 402 19.99 -19.42 8.20
N HIS A 403 19.59 -20.40 7.41
CA HIS A 403 18.91 -20.17 6.14
C HIS A 403 17.61 -19.36 6.30
N TYR A 404 16.73 -19.78 7.23
CA TYR A 404 15.50 -19.05 7.54
C TYR A 404 15.74 -17.58 7.93
N LEU A 405 16.75 -17.33 8.78
CA LEU A 405 17.09 -15.98 9.22
C LEU A 405 17.72 -15.15 8.08
N ALA A 406 18.50 -15.79 7.20
CA ALA A 406 19.07 -15.13 6.02
C ALA A 406 17.98 -14.74 5.01
N ALA A 407 17.02 -15.62 4.72
CA ALA A 407 15.87 -15.33 3.87
C ALA A 407 15.05 -14.14 4.45
N ARG A 408 14.83 -14.15 5.76
CA ARG A 408 14.15 -13.06 6.45
C ARG A 408 14.90 -11.73 6.36
N ALA A 409 16.23 -11.77 6.54
CA ALA A 409 17.09 -10.60 6.41
C ALA A 409 17.08 -10.03 4.98
N ARG A 410 17.11 -10.90 3.96
CA ARG A 410 16.95 -10.53 2.55
C ARG A 410 15.62 -9.80 2.33
N LYS A 411 14.52 -10.40 2.76
CA LYS A 411 13.18 -9.84 2.60
C LYS A 411 13.05 -8.46 3.26
N LEU A 412 13.50 -8.30 4.51
CA LEU A 412 13.48 -7.01 5.20
C LEU A 412 14.29 -5.92 4.46
N ARG A 413 15.47 -6.27 3.92
CA ARG A 413 16.29 -5.33 3.15
C ARG A 413 15.63 -4.90 1.84
N LEU A 414 14.90 -5.79 1.18
CA LEU A 414 14.16 -5.48 -0.05
C LEU A 414 12.95 -4.61 0.25
N THR A 415 12.16 -4.93 1.28
CA THR A 415 11.02 -4.11 1.71
C THR A 415 11.46 -2.72 2.20
N ASP A 416 12.61 -2.63 2.92
CA ASP A 416 13.22 -1.33 3.28
C ASP A 416 13.56 -0.51 2.03
N TYR A 417 14.20 -1.13 1.04
CA TYR A 417 14.55 -0.45 -0.21
C TYR A 417 13.29 -0.01 -0.97
N LEU A 418 12.31 -0.88 -1.11
CA LEU A 418 11.02 -0.58 -1.75
C LEU A 418 10.33 0.63 -1.09
N LEU A 419 10.18 0.62 0.23
CA LEU A 419 9.50 1.71 0.95
C LEU A 419 10.22 3.06 0.86
N ARG A 420 11.53 3.06 0.70
CA ARG A 420 12.30 4.29 0.44
C ARG A 420 12.04 4.87 -0.97
N HIS A 421 11.56 4.05 -1.89
CA HIS A 421 11.19 4.43 -3.26
C HIS A 421 9.67 4.49 -3.47
N ALA A 422 8.89 4.17 -2.44
CA ALA A 422 7.44 4.02 -2.54
C ALA A 422 6.71 5.28 -3.00
N GLU A 423 7.32 6.43 -2.79
CA GLU A 423 6.77 7.71 -3.23
C GLU A 423 6.69 7.87 -4.76
N SER A 424 7.42 7.04 -5.52
CA SER A 424 7.32 6.98 -6.98
C SER A 424 6.02 6.30 -7.43
N PHE A 425 5.46 5.42 -6.61
CA PHE A 425 4.30 4.61 -6.96
C PHE A 425 2.99 5.30 -6.60
N ALA A 426 1.92 4.99 -7.33
CA ALA A 426 0.58 5.48 -7.03
C ALA A 426 0.09 4.99 -5.66
N ALA A 427 0.35 3.72 -5.33
CA ALA A 427 0.21 3.18 -3.98
C ALA A 427 1.22 2.05 -3.74
N CYS A 428 1.61 1.89 -2.47
CA CYS A 428 2.46 0.80 -1.99
C CYS A 428 1.82 0.18 -0.75
N VAL A 429 1.40 -1.07 -0.85
CA VAL A 429 0.76 -1.79 0.26
C VAL A 429 1.67 -2.92 0.73
N VAL A 430 1.90 -3.01 2.04
CA VAL A 430 2.69 -4.07 2.64
C VAL A 430 1.79 -4.89 3.57
N GLY A 431 1.54 -6.14 3.21
CA GLY A 431 0.77 -7.07 4.02
C GLY A 431 1.66 -7.79 5.04
N VAL A 432 1.19 -7.93 6.27
CA VAL A 432 1.89 -8.75 7.28
C VAL A 432 1.33 -10.16 7.19
N ASP A 433 2.17 -11.08 6.72
CA ASP A 433 1.80 -12.47 6.51
C ASP A 433 1.87 -13.25 7.84
N ASP A 434 0.88 -14.10 8.12
CA ASP A 434 0.73 -15.03 9.25
C ASP A 434 1.54 -14.62 10.50
N SER A 435 1.05 -13.68 11.25
CA SER A 435 1.67 -13.06 12.42
C SER A 435 1.27 -13.73 13.76
N ALA A 436 1.43 -13.03 14.86
CA ALA A 436 0.91 -13.41 16.18
C ALA A 436 0.69 -12.15 17.06
N ALA A 437 -0.32 -12.20 17.90
CA ALA A 437 -0.69 -11.16 18.84
C ALA A 437 0.30 -10.97 20.01
N ARG A 438 1.59 -11.18 19.79
CA ARG A 438 2.64 -11.03 20.79
C ARG A 438 3.96 -10.61 20.17
N ILE A 439 4.89 -10.15 20.99
CA ILE A 439 6.24 -9.82 20.55
C ILE A 439 6.89 -11.05 19.93
N SER A 440 7.29 -10.95 18.68
CA SER A 440 7.84 -12.01 17.84
C SER A 440 9.00 -11.47 17.00
N VAL A 441 9.55 -12.31 16.13
CA VAL A 441 10.59 -11.87 15.18
C VAL A 441 10.11 -10.74 14.25
N GLN A 442 8.82 -10.68 13.93
CA GLN A 442 8.23 -9.64 13.07
C GLN A 442 8.07 -8.27 13.77
N THR A 443 8.01 -8.23 15.09
CA THR A 443 7.61 -7.01 15.82
C THR A 443 8.51 -5.82 15.51
N ASN A 444 9.83 -6.03 15.54
CA ASN A 444 10.77 -4.95 15.22
C ASN A 444 10.78 -4.61 13.72
N GLU A 445 10.54 -5.58 12.83
CA GLU A 445 10.39 -5.36 11.39
C GLU A 445 9.19 -4.45 11.11
N ILE A 446 8.02 -4.83 11.63
CA ILE A 446 6.77 -4.06 11.48
C ILE A 446 6.95 -2.63 11.99
N ARG A 447 7.45 -2.47 13.22
CA ARG A 447 7.71 -1.16 13.83
C ARG A 447 8.69 -0.31 13.02
N TYR A 448 9.70 -0.94 12.43
CA TYR A 448 10.66 -0.25 11.59
C TYR A 448 10.02 0.21 10.28
N LEU A 449 9.33 -0.70 9.59
CA LEU A 449 8.70 -0.41 8.31
C LEU A 449 7.59 0.64 8.44
N GLN A 450 6.83 0.62 9.55
CA GLN A 450 5.83 1.65 9.86
C GLN A 450 6.40 3.08 9.87
N ARG A 451 7.68 3.26 10.21
CA ARG A 451 8.34 4.59 10.20
C ARG A 451 8.65 5.09 8.79
N LEU A 452 8.67 4.18 7.82
CA LEU A 452 8.99 4.50 6.43
C LEU A 452 7.74 4.79 5.58
N LEU A 453 6.55 4.56 6.13
CA LEU A 453 5.31 4.73 5.38
C LEU A 453 5.11 6.19 5.00
N GLY A 454 4.97 6.42 3.68
CA GLY A 454 4.54 7.68 3.11
C GLY A 454 3.00 7.77 3.02
N LYS A 455 2.48 8.87 2.49
CA LYS A 455 1.03 9.10 2.34
C LYS A 455 0.31 8.08 1.45
N ASN A 456 1.03 7.51 0.48
CA ASN A 456 0.54 6.51 -0.46
C ASN A 456 0.87 5.07 -0.03
N CYS A 457 1.32 4.88 1.21
CA CYS A 457 1.73 3.59 1.74
C CYS A 457 0.78 3.13 2.84
N ALA A 458 0.55 1.82 2.91
CA ALA A 458 -0.16 1.17 4.00
C ALA A 458 0.59 -0.10 4.44
N LEU A 459 0.49 -0.44 5.75
CA LEU A 459 1.00 -1.68 6.31
C LEU A 459 -0.01 -2.20 7.31
N PHE A 460 -0.51 -3.42 7.10
CA PHE A 460 -1.51 -4.07 7.94
C PHE A 460 -1.42 -5.60 7.83
N CYS A 461 -2.13 -6.32 8.71
CA CYS A 461 -2.23 -7.79 8.64
C CYS A 461 -3.08 -8.19 7.43
N GLY A 462 -2.64 -9.21 6.70
CA GLY A 462 -3.29 -9.74 5.51
C GLY A 462 -2.30 -9.90 4.36
N THR A 463 -2.62 -10.77 3.41
CA THR A 463 -1.68 -11.09 2.31
C THR A 463 -2.41 -11.51 1.04
N ASP A 464 -3.39 -12.41 1.15
CA ASP A 464 -4.04 -13.01 -0.03
C ASP A 464 -4.97 -12.04 -0.76
N GLU A 465 -5.42 -10.98 -0.11
CA GLU A 465 -6.31 -9.95 -0.64
C GLU A 465 -5.60 -8.80 -1.37
N LEU A 466 -4.26 -8.70 -1.23
CA LEU A 466 -3.50 -7.53 -1.67
C LEU A 466 -3.65 -7.22 -3.16
N GLY A 467 -3.72 -8.25 -4.01
CA GLY A 467 -3.94 -8.08 -5.44
C GLY A 467 -5.31 -7.47 -5.77
N MET A 468 -6.37 -7.97 -5.10
CA MET A 468 -7.73 -7.41 -5.23
C MET A 468 -7.78 -5.96 -4.71
N MET A 469 -7.13 -5.69 -3.58
CA MET A 469 -7.06 -4.35 -3.01
C MET A 469 -6.31 -3.37 -3.92
N ALA A 470 -5.19 -3.78 -4.49
CA ALA A 470 -4.43 -2.95 -5.42
C ALA A 470 -5.24 -2.62 -6.68
N PHE A 471 -5.99 -3.60 -7.21
CA PHE A 471 -6.91 -3.39 -8.32
C PHE A 471 -8.03 -2.41 -7.95
N THR A 472 -8.72 -2.63 -6.82
CA THR A 472 -9.80 -1.75 -6.35
C THR A 472 -9.31 -0.32 -6.14
N ARG A 473 -8.11 -0.16 -5.58
CA ARG A 473 -7.49 1.16 -5.41
C ARG A 473 -7.18 1.81 -6.76
N ALA A 474 -6.65 1.07 -7.72
CA ALA A 474 -6.38 1.58 -9.06
C ALA A 474 -7.68 2.00 -9.77
N TYR A 475 -8.75 1.21 -9.63
CA TYR A 475 -10.07 1.55 -10.16
C TYR A 475 -10.63 2.82 -9.52
N ALA A 476 -10.55 2.95 -8.19
CA ALA A 476 -10.98 4.14 -7.46
C ALA A 476 -10.25 5.41 -7.91
N ASP A 477 -8.93 5.30 -8.06
CA ASP A 477 -8.09 6.42 -8.51
C ASP A 477 -8.41 6.81 -9.97
N CYS A 478 -8.68 5.84 -10.85
CA CYS A 478 -9.14 6.09 -12.22
C CYS A 478 -10.52 6.73 -12.26
N ALA A 479 -11.45 6.27 -11.43
CA ALA A 479 -12.81 6.78 -11.37
C ALA A 479 -12.91 8.13 -10.62
N GLY A 480 -11.91 8.48 -9.84
CA GLY A 480 -11.88 9.73 -9.06
C GLY A 480 -12.85 9.76 -7.88
N TRP A 481 -13.20 8.61 -7.32
CA TRP A 481 -14.20 8.46 -6.27
C TRP A 481 -13.58 8.29 -4.87
N ASN A 482 -14.19 8.96 -3.87
CA ASN A 482 -13.98 8.72 -2.45
C ASN A 482 -15.29 8.22 -1.87
N SER A 483 -15.41 6.90 -1.67
CA SER A 483 -16.60 6.31 -1.04
C SER A 483 -16.52 6.44 0.48
N ARG A 484 -17.67 6.71 1.11
CA ARG A 484 -17.80 6.80 2.58
C ARG A 484 -18.58 5.60 3.11
N LEU A 485 -18.01 4.89 4.06
CA LEU A 485 -18.55 3.65 4.59
C LEU A 485 -18.91 3.79 6.08
N SER A 486 -20.10 3.35 6.44
CA SER A 486 -20.43 3.11 7.86
C SER A 486 -20.21 1.64 8.22
N VAL A 487 -19.61 1.38 9.38
CA VAL A 487 -19.25 0.02 9.79
C VAL A 487 -20.01 -0.37 11.07
N HIS A 488 -20.67 -1.52 11.03
CA HIS A 488 -21.42 -2.08 12.16
C HIS A 488 -20.90 -3.45 12.55
N TYR A 489 -20.55 -3.61 13.81
CA TYR A 489 -20.00 -4.85 14.35
C TYR A 489 -21.05 -5.65 15.14
N PHE A 490 -21.01 -6.97 15.01
CA PHE A 490 -21.88 -7.91 15.72
C PHE A 490 -21.03 -8.98 16.41
N GLY A 491 -21.23 -9.16 17.71
CA GLY A 491 -20.52 -10.14 18.53
C GLY A 491 -19.66 -9.56 19.62
N GLY A 492 -19.30 -8.27 19.58
CA GLY A 492 -18.62 -7.54 20.67
C GLY A 492 -17.13 -7.89 20.85
N TYR A 493 -16.46 -8.38 19.80
CA TYR A 493 -15.03 -8.73 19.79
C TYR A 493 -14.22 -7.91 18.77
N GLU A 494 -14.76 -6.82 18.31
CA GLU A 494 -14.10 -5.92 17.34
C GLU A 494 -12.81 -5.29 17.89
N ASP A 495 -12.76 -5.00 19.18
CA ASP A 495 -11.58 -4.43 19.84
C ASP A 495 -10.60 -5.49 20.38
N SER A 496 -10.79 -6.74 19.95
CA SER A 496 -9.89 -7.85 20.24
C SER A 496 -9.12 -8.23 18.96
N VAL A 497 -7.95 -8.84 19.15
CA VAL A 497 -7.19 -9.41 18.04
C VAL A 497 -8.07 -10.41 17.29
N ALA A 498 -8.16 -10.22 15.98
CA ALA A 498 -9.16 -10.90 15.17
C ALA A 498 -8.98 -12.42 15.15
N ASP A 499 -7.75 -12.90 15.00
CA ASP A 499 -7.43 -14.32 15.10
C ASP A 499 -5.99 -14.60 15.58
N ALA A 500 -5.55 -15.84 15.56
CA ALA A 500 -4.23 -16.24 16.05
C ALA A 500 -3.07 -15.88 15.09
N TYR A 501 -3.40 -15.29 13.94
CA TYR A 501 -2.45 -14.92 12.88
C TYR A 501 -2.35 -13.40 12.71
N ASP A 502 -3.11 -12.61 13.49
CA ASP A 502 -3.13 -11.15 13.42
C ASP A 502 -2.37 -10.49 14.59
N THR A 503 -1.92 -9.27 14.38
CA THR A 503 -1.34 -8.40 15.43
C THR A 503 -2.24 -7.24 15.79
N SER A 504 -3.21 -6.89 14.94
CA SER A 504 -4.17 -5.81 15.12
C SER A 504 -5.53 -6.33 15.59
N THR A 505 -6.33 -5.44 16.17
CA THR A 505 -7.74 -5.72 16.43
C THR A 505 -8.52 -5.79 15.12
N LEU A 506 -9.69 -6.41 15.14
CA LEU A 506 -10.54 -6.46 13.95
C LEU A 506 -10.98 -5.07 13.49
N ARG A 507 -11.25 -4.18 14.43
CA ARG A 507 -11.58 -2.77 14.15
C ARG A 507 -10.42 -2.07 13.42
N GLU A 508 -9.22 -2.14 13.98
CA GLU A 508 -8.02 -1.57 13.35
C GLU A 508 -7.79 -2.14 11.96
N SER A 509 -7.97 -3.46 11.78
CA SER A 509 -7.85 -4.11 10.48
C SER A 509 -8.85 -3.54 9.47
N VAL A 510 -10.14 -3.43 9.83
CA VAL A 510 -11.17 -2.86 8.95
C VAL A 510 -10.85 -1.40 8.57
N GLU A 511 -10.48 -0.57 9.54
CA GLU A 511 -10.14 0.84 9.32
C GLU A 511 -8.92 1.01 8.41
N GLN A 512 -7.88 0.20 8.62
CA GLN A 512 -6.66 0.21 7.80
C GLN A 512 -6.93 -0.21 6.35
N HIS A 513 -7.75 -1.25 6.13
CA HIS A 513 -8.13 -1.69 4.79
C HIS A 513 -8.98 -0.65 4.06
N ILE A 514 -9.98 -0.05 4.74
CA ILE A 514 -10.80 1.03 4.15
C ILE A 514 -9.92 2.19 3.69
N THR A 515 -9.00 2.64 4.55
CA THR A 515 -8.06 3.72 4.23
C THR A 515 -7.12 3.36 3.08
N ALA A 516 -6.58 2.13 3.06
CA ALA A 516 -5.68 1.67 1.99
C ALA A 516 -6.38 1.61 0.63
N LEU A 517 -7.68 1.30 0.63
CA LEU A 517 -8.53 1.30 -0.58
C LEU A 517 -8.94 2.70 -1.04
N GLY A 518 -8.57 3.76 -0.32
CA GLY A 518 -8.91 5.14 -0.66
C GLY A 518 -10.33 5.54 -0.29
N ALA A 519 -11.01 4.75 0.55
CA ALA A 519 -12.30 5.08 1.10
C ALA A 519 -12.19 5.73 2.50
N GLU A 520 -13.27 6.35 2.95
CA GLU A 520 -13.35 7.04 4.24
C GLU A 520 -14.40 6.37 5.16
N LEU A 521 -14.13 6.41 6.45
CA LEU A 521 -15.12 6.06 7.45
C LEU A 521 -16.10 7.22 7.62
N ALA A 522 -17.40 6.93 7.48
CA ALA A 522 -18.43 7.89 7.82
C ALA A 522 -18.65 7.90 9.33
N ASP A 523 -18.74 9.08 9.92
CA ASP A 523 -19.26 9.21 11.29
C ASP A 523 -20.69 8.68 11.32
N TRP A 524 -21.07 8.01 12.41
CA TRP A 524 -22.40 7.39 12.58
C TRP A 524 -23.59 8.35 12.39
N SER A 525 -23.36 9.66 12.43
CA SER A 525 -24.32 10.74 12.17
C SER A 525 -24.34 11.24 10.73
N GLU A 526 -23.44 10.75 9.87
CA GLU A 526 -23.27 11.21 8.49
C GLU A 526 -23.86 10.21 7.51
N GLN A 527 -24.27 10.69 6.37
CA GLN A 527 -24.73 9.84 5.27
C GLN A 527 -23.52 9.06 4.70
N SER A 528 -23.64 7.74 4.65
CA SER A 528 -22.67 6.84 4.04
C SER A 528 -23.17 6.36 2.67
N ASP A 529 -22.23 6.02 1.78
CA ASP A 529 -22.53 5.47 0.46
C ASP A 529 -22.89 3.98 0.53
N ALA A 530 -22.30 3.27 1.50
CA ALA A 530 -22.61 1.87 1.79
C ALA A 530 -22.43 1.53 3.27
N VAL A 531 -23.03 0.42 3.67
CA VAL A 531 -22.93 -0.13 5.02
C VAL A 531 -22.06 -1.39 5.00
N VAL A 532 -21.12 -1.47 5.93
CA VAL A 532 -20.29 -2.65 6.17
C VAL A 532 -20.79 -3.35 7.43
N LEU A 533 -21.22 -4.59 7.30
CA LEU A 533 -21.64 -5.45 8.40
C LEU A 533 -20.53 -6.45 8.72
N VAL A 534 -20.03 -6.43 9.94
CA VAL A 534 -18.91 -7.29 10.37
C VAL A 534 -19.38 -8.22 11.48
N LEU A 535 -19.38 -9.52 11.22
CA LEU A 535 -19.64 -10.54 12.25
C LEU A 535 -18.31 -10.96 12.88
N THR A 536 -18.17 -10.71 14.18
CA THR A 536 -16.94 -10.96 14.93
C THR A 536 -16.84 -12.41 15.43
N ARG A 537 -15.64 -12.87 15.73
CA ARG A 537 -15.41 -14.18 16.35
C ARG A 537 -16.14 -14.30 17.69
N GLY A 538 -16.72 -15.46 17.95
CA GLY A 538 -17.42 -15.72 19.20
C GLY A 538 -18.84 -15.14 19.31
N ALA A 539 -19.37 -14.60 18.21
CA ALA A 539 -20.75 -14.12 18.17
C ALA A 539 -21.75 -15.18 18.61
N SER A 540 -22.66 -14.81 19.51
CA SER A 540 -23.75 -15.66 19.94
C SER A 540 -24.78 -15.87 18.83
N SER A 541 -25.64 -16.88 18.96
CA SER A 541 -26.76 -17.07 18.01
C SER A 541 -27.66 -15.84 17.91
N THR A 542 -27.83 -15.07 19.00
CA THR A 542 -28.59 -13.82 18.99
C THR A 542 -27.90 -12.75 18.16
N GLU A 543 -26.58 -12.60 18.28
CA GLU A 543 -25.81 -11.65 17.48
C GLU A 543 -25.80 -12.05 15.99
N CYS A 544 -25.67 -13.35 15.70
CA CYS A 544 -25.82 -13.84 14.32
C CYS A 544 -27.21 -13.51 13.74
N SER A 545 -28.28 -13.67 14.52
CA SER A 545 -29.64 -13.31 14.07
C SER A 545 -29.80 -11.81 13.86
N ARG A 546 -29.18 -10.98 14.69
CA ARG A 546 -29.18 -9.51 14.52
C ARG A 546 -28.40 -9.07 13.29
N TYR A 547 -27.28 -9.70 13.03
CA TYR A 547 -26.48 -9.50 11.84
C TYR A 547 -27.24 -9.83 10.55
N LEU A 548 -27.89 -11.00 10.47
CA LEU A 548 -28.71 -11.39 9.35
C LEU A 548 -29.92 -10.47 9.17
N ALA A 549 -30.57 -10.05 10.26
CA ALA A 549 -31.68 -9.12 10.21
C ALA A 549 -31.25 -7.72 9.71
N ALA A 550 -30.07 -7.25 10.10
CA ALA A 550 -29.52 -5.99 9.59
C ALA A 550 -29.22 -6.06 8.09
N TRP A 551 -28.67 -7.18 7.61
CA TRP A 551 -28.43 -7.43 6.20
C TRP A 551 -29.76 -7.40 5.40
N GLU A 552 -30.77 -8.17 5.84
CA GLU A 552 -32.11 -8.19 5.23
C GLU A 552 -32.77 -6.80 5.22
N GLU A 553 -32.65 -6.06 6.33
CA GLU A 553 -33.19 -4.70 6.44
C GLU A 553 -32.53 -3.74 5.45
N ASN A 554 -31.20 -3.77 5.34
CA ASN A 554 -30.47 -2.96 4.38
C ASN A 554 -30.90 -3.27 2.93
N CYS A 555 -30.94 -4.56 2.57
CA CYS A 555 -31.36 -4.97 1.23
C CYS A 555 -32.82 -4.52 0.92
N ARG A 556 -33.73 -4.64 1.89
CA ARG A 556 -35.12 -4.18 1.74
C ARG A 556 -35.22 -2.67 1.56
N ASN A 557 -34.34 -1.93 2.21
CA ASN A 557 -34.31 -0.47 2.15
C ASN A 557 -33.46 0.09 0.99
N GLY A 558 -32.91 -0.76 0.13
CA GLY A 558 -32.11 -0.33 -1.00
C GLY A 558 -30.71 0.18 -0.60
N VAL A 559 -30.13 -0.30 0.50
CA VAL A 559 -28.85 0.14 1.02
C VAL A 559 -27.74 -0.80 0.52
N PRO A 560 -26.77 -0.31 -0.25
CA PRO A 560 -25.59 -1.09 -0.65
C PRO A 560 -24.88 -1.64 0.59
N THR A 561 -24.70 -2.97 0.64
CA THR A 561 -24.19 -3.63 1.84
C THR A 561 -23.01 -4.53 1.52
N ILE A 562 -21.94 -4.35 2.29
CA ILE A 562 -20.74 -5.21 2.29
C ILE A 562 -20.82 -6.08 3.55
N VAL A 563 -20.60 -7.38 3.38
CA VAL A 563 -20.78 -8.37 4.42
C VAL A 563 -19.46 -9.09 4.70
N ILE A 564 -18.96 -8.99 5.93
CA ILE A 564 -17.71 -9.60 6.40
C ILE A 564 -18.04 -10.60 7.49
N ASP A 565 -17.79 -11.90 7.26
CA ASP A 565 -17.89 -12.93 8.29
C ASP A 565 -16.49 -13.33 8.80
N ALA A 566 -16.05 -12.66 9.87
CA ALA A 566 -14.82 -12.98 10.58
C ALA A 566 -15.06 -13.96 11.76
N SER A 567 -16.25 -14.52 11.90
CA SER A 567 -16.63 -15.29 13.08
C SER A 567 -16.02 -16.70 13.15
N SER A 568 -15.66 -17.27 12.03
CA SER A 568 -15.28 -18.68 11.89
C SER A 568 -16.39 -19.67 12.36
N ALA A 569 -17.57 -19.19 12.72
CA ALA A 569 -18.70 -20.00 13.16
C ALA A 569 -19.46 -20.59 11.96
N THR A 570 -19.96 -21.81 12.09
CA THR A 570 -20.69 -22.49 11.03
C THR A 570 -22.20 -22.55 11.26
N GLN A 571 -22.65 -22.25 12.45
CA GLN A 571 -24.03 -22.49 12.90
C GLN A 571 -25.08 -21.61 12.20
N HIS A 572 -24.69 -20.47 11.66
CA HIS A 572 -25.55 -19.53 10.95
C HIS A 572 -25.42 -19.58 9.42
N LEU A 573 -24.49 -20.38 8.89
CA LEU A 573 -24.23 -20.45 7.45
C LEU A 573 -25.43 -20.94 6.62
N PRO A 574 -26.26 -21.91 7.08
CA PRO A 574 -27.43 -22.31 6.33
C PRO A 574 -28.36 -21.11 6.02
N GLN A 575 -28.58 -20.24 6.99
CA GLN A 575 -29.39 -19.04 6.81
C GLN A 575 -28.76 -18.06 5.82
N GLN A 576 -27.45 -17.87 5.86
CA GLN A 576 -26.75 -17.02 4.90
C GLN A 576 -26.90 -17.53 3.46
N LEU A 577 -26.96 -18.85 3.26
CA LEU A 577 -27.09 -19.44 1.94
C LEU A 577 -28.54 -19.45 1.41
N GLU A 578 -29.53 -19.56 2.29
CA GLU A 578 -30.89 -19.91 1.89
C GLU A 578 -31.89 -18.78 2.10
N ASP A 579 -31.66 -17.91 3.08
CA ASP A 579 -32.69 -16.98 3.59
C ASP A 579 -32.32 -15.50 3.41
N THR A 580 -31.15 -15.16 2.85
CA THR A 580 -30.71 -13.76 2.74
C THR A 580 -30.92 -13.18 1.35
N SER A 581 -31.37 -11.94 1.30
CA SER A 581 -31.47 -11.18 0.05
C SER A 581 -30.09 -10.77 -0.44
N LEU A 582 -29.84 -10.96 -1.73
CA LEU A 582 -28.57 -10.63 -2.37
C LEU A 582 -28.68 -9.37 -3.24
N GLN A 583 -29.85 -8.79 -3.39
CA GLN A 583 -30.12 -7.71 -4.35
C GLN A 583 -29.18 -6.50 -4.16
N TRP A 584 -28.96 -6.09 -2.92
CA TRP A 584 -28.09 -4.97 -2.56
C TRP A 584 -26.78 -5.42 -1.88
N LEU A 585 -26.47 -6.70 -1.98
CA LEU A 585 -25.17 -7.21 -1.55
C LEU A 585 -24.14 -6.86 -2.61
N ILE A 586 -23.21 -5.97 -2.25
CA ILE A 586 -22.15 -5.51 -3.16
C ILE A 586 -20.78 -6.12 -2.88
N GLY A 587 -20.58 -6.74 -1.72
CA GLY A 587 -19.35 -7.43 -1.37
C GLY A 587 -19.57 -8.45 -0.26
N TYR A 588 -18.89 -9.60 -0.36
CA TYR A 588 -19.00 -10.68 0.63
C TYR A 588 -17.67 -11.44 0.77
N SER A 589 -17.29 -11.74 2.00
CA SER A 589 -16.28 -12.77 2.27
C SER A 589 -16.46 -13.39 3.66
N ALA A 590 -16.14 -14.68 3.73
CA ALA A 590 -16.04 -15.49 4.95
C ALA A 590 -14.77 -16.33 4.92
N TRP A 591 -13.66 -15.73 4.52
CA TRP A 591 -12.34 -16.38 4.41
C TRP A 591 -11.85 -16.96 5.75
N GLY A 592 -10.83 -17.83 5.70
CA GLY A 592 -10.33 -18.52 6.89
C GLY A 592 -9.62 -17.64 7.92
N THR A 593 -9.06 -16.49 7.50
CA THR A 593 -8.45 -15.46 8.36
C THR A 593 -9.25 -14.17 8.28
N ALA A 594 -9.29 -13.44 9.38
CA ALA A 594 -10.14 -12.26 9.49
C ALA A 594 -9.68 -11.12 8.55
N ALA A 595 -8.38 -10.84 8.51
CA ALA A 595 -7.82 -9.79 7.67
C ALA A 595 -8.11 -10.03 6.18
N ASN A 596 -7.89 -11.26 5.67
CA ASN A 596 -8.22 -11.59 4.28
C ASN A 596 -9.73 -11.45 4.00
N SER A 597 -10.60 -11.83 4.97
CA SER A 597 -12.06 -11.62 4.82
C SER A 597 -12.39 -10.14 4.65
N VAL A 598 -11.74 -9.27 5.43
CA VAL A 598 -11.93 -7.81 5.37
C VAL A 598 -11.53 -7.28 4.00
N GLY A 599 -10.29 -7.56 3.57
CA GLY A 599 -9.76 -7.01 2.32
C GLY A 599 -10.53 -7.50 1.08
N ILE A 600 -10.89 -8.80 1.04
CA ILE A 600 -11.66 -9.38 -0.07
C ILE A 600 -13.06 -8.76 -0.17
N ALA A 601 -13.81 -8.71 0.95
CA ALA A 601 -15.18 -8.18 0.93
C ALA A 601 -15.20 -6.69 0.60
N LEU A 602 -14.27 -5.91 1.15
CA LEU A 602 -14.15 -4.47 0.87
C LEU A 602 -13.74 -4.23 -0.60
N SER A 603 -12.83 -5.03 -1.16
CA SER A 603 -12.42 -4.90 -2.55
C SER A 603 -13.60 -5.14 -3.50
N MET A 604 -14.34 -6.23 -3.32
CA MET A 604 -15.56 -6.48 -4.10
C MET A 604 -16.57 -5.34 -3.94
N GLY A 605 -16.84 -4.96 -2.68
CA GLY A 605 -17.87 -3.99 -2.35
C GLY A 605 -17.59 -2.61 -2.88
N LEU A 606 -16.39 -2.10 -2.70
CA LEU A 606 -16.00 -0.78 -3.17
C LEU A 606 -15.94 -0.72 -4.70
N THR A 607 -15.40 -1.75 -5.36
CA THR A 607 -15.40 -1.84 -6.82
C THR A 607 -16.82 -1.78 -7.36
N ARG A 608 -17.75 -2.59 -6.81
CA ARG A 608 -19.16 -2.58 -7.24
C ARG A 608 -19.88 -1.29 -6.90
N LEU A 609 -19.65 -0.71 -5.71
CA LEU A 609 -20.24 0.56 -5.30
C LEU A 609 -19.88 1.69 -6.27
N GLN A 610 -18.59 1.80 -6.58
CA GLN A 610 -18.08 2.83 -7.48
C GLN A 610 -18.63 2.63 -8.92
N TRP A 611 -18.74 1.39 -9.36
CA TRP A 611 -19.38 1.07 -10.64
C TRP A 611 -20.86 1.49 -10.65
N LEU A 612 -21.63 1.16 -9.60
CA LEU A 612 -23.04 1.56 -9.48
C LEU A 612 -23.24 3.08 -9.48
N GLN A 613 -22.32 3.83 -8.94
CA GLN A 613 -22.41 5.28 -8.81
C GLN A 613 -21.85 6.03 -10.02
N GLY A 614 -20.90 5.44 -10.75
CA GLY A 614 -20.10 6.14 -11.75
C GLY A 614 -20.26 5.64 -13.19
N GLU A 615 -20.67 4.39 -13.40
CA GLU A 615 -20.76 3.84 -14.75
C GLU A 615 -21.93 4.47 -15.53
N GLN A 616 -21.62 5.07 -16.67
CA GLN A 616 -22.60 5.77 -17.51
C GLN A 616 -23.15 4.89 -18.64
N ASP A 617 -22.48 3.80 -18.95
CA ASP A 617 -22.89 2.84 -19.99
C ASP A 617 -22.73 1.39 -19.47
N PRO A 618 -23.52 1.00 -18.44
CA PRO A 618 -23.42 -0.31 -17.84
C PRO A 618 -23.76 -1.41 -18.85
N GLN A 619 -22.89 -2.41 -18.96
CA GLN A 619 -23.10 -3.56 -19.84
C GLN A 619 -23.56 -4.78 -19.02
N PRO A 620 -24.38 -5.67 -19.59
CA PRO A 620 -24.80 -6.90 -18.90
C PRO A 620 -23.63 -7.77 -18.46
N GLU A 621 -22.54 -7.77 -19.22
CA GLU A 621 -21.30 -8.51 -18.96
C GLU A 621 -20.64 -8.08 -17.64
N ASP A 622 -20.72 -6.81 -17.27
CA ASP A 622 -20.19 -6.28 -16.00
C ASP A 622 -20.90 -6.93 -14.81
N SER A 623 -22.22 -7.03 -14.89
CA SER A 623 -23.03 -7.66 -13.84
C SER A 623 -22.89 -9.16 -13.82
N GLU A 624 -22.66 -9.81 -14.98
CA GLU A 624 -22.32 -11.23 -15.05
C GLU A 624 -20.97 -11.51 -14.37
N ALA A 625 -19.95 -10.68 -14.61
CA ALA A 625 -18.65 -10.81 -13.96
C ALA A 625 -18.76 -10.62 -12.44
N PHE A 626 -19.54 -9.64 -12.00
CA PHE A 626 -19.82 -9.47 -10.57
C PHE A 626 -20.59 -10.67 -9.97
N ALA A 627 -21.55 -11.24 -10.70
CA ALA A 627 -22.24 -12.46 -10.28
C ALA A 627 -21.28 -13.64 -10.11
N ARG A 628 -20.27 -13.78 -10.97
CA ARG A 628 -19.21 -14.79 -10.84
C ARG A 628 -18.42 -14.63 -9.55
N GLU A 629 -18.07 -13.38 -9.18
CA GLU A 629 -17.41 -13.11 -7.92
C GLU A 629 -18.27 -13.51 -6.71
N LEU A 630 -19.55 -13.20 -6.71
CA LEU A 630 -20.47 -13.63 -5.65
C LEU A 630 -20.56 -15.16 -5.58
N ILE A 631 -20.72 -15.83 -6.73
CA ILE A 631 -20.77 -17.30 -6.81
C ILE A 631 -19.47 -17.90 -6.29
N PHE A 632 -18.33 -17.30 -6.66
CA PHE A 632 -17.03 -17.76 -6.19
C PHE A 632 -16.92 -17.62 -4.66
N ALA A 633 -17.29 -16.47 -4.10
CA ALA A 633 -17.24 -16.24 -2.66
C ALA A 633 -18.13 -17.23 -1.88
N TYR A 634 -19.36 -17.44 -2.32
CA TYR A 634 -20.27 -18.41 -1.69
C TYR A 634 -19.75 -19.84 -1.80
N MET A 635 -19.30 -20.24 -2.99
CA MET A 635 -18.82 -21.61 -3.22
C MET A 635 -17.54 -21.89 -2.46
N LYS A 636 -16.55 -20.98 -2.51
CA LYS A 636 -15.26 -21.17 -1.90
C LYS A 636 -15.30 -20.92 -0.39
N ASP A 637 -15.80 -19.78 0.06
CA ASP A 637 -15.69 -19.38 1.46
C ASP A 637 -16.69 -20.15 2.35
N ILE A 638 -17.90 -20.37 1.87
CA ILE A 638 -18.93 -21.07 2.64
C ILE A 638 -18.94 -22.56 2.28
N ALA A 639 -19.38 -22.90 1.08
CA ALA A 639 -19.68 -24.28 0.73
C ALA A 639 -18.45 -25.20 0.85
N TYR A 640 -17.32 -24.76 0.33
CA TYR A 640 -16.09 -25.53 0.41
C TYR A 640 -15.38 -25.36 1.76
N CYS A 641 -14.97 -24.17 2.13
CA CYS A 641 -14.10 -23.98 3.30
C CYS A 641 -14.78 -24.34 4.62
N ARG A 642 -16.07 -24.03 4.78
CA ARG A 642 -16.76 -24.28 6.06
C ARG A 642 -17.37 -25.69 6.14
N TYR A 643 -17.90 -26.23 5.04
CA TYR A 643 -18.59 -27.53 5.06
C TYR A 643 -17.75 -28.67 4.53
N CYS A 644 -17.03 -28.54 3.42
CA CYS A 644 -16.37 -29.65 2.76
C CYS A 644 -14.94 -29.87 3.22
N ARG A 645 -14.14 -28.81 3.30
CA ARG A 645 -12.73 -28.86 3.65
C ARG A 645 -12.42 -29.67 4.92
N PRO A 646 -13.16 -29.56 6.03
CA PRO A 646 -12.87 -30.35 7.23
C PRO A 646 -13.01 -31.86 7.03
N THR A 647 -13.73 -32.29 6.01
CA THR A 647 -14.05 -33.71 5.73
C THR A 647 -13.29 -34.27 4.55
N ILE A 648 -12.60 -33.43 3.77
CA ILE A 648 -11.94 -33.83 2.53
C ILE A 648 -10.66 -34.61 2.85
N LYS A 649 -10.47 -35.74 2.20
CA LYS A 649 -9.28 -36.58 2.36
C LYS A 649 -8.51 -36.74 1.06
N ASP A 650 -9.13 -36.47 -0.04
CA ASP A 650 -8.60 -36.58 -1.38
C ASP A 650 -8.76 -35.27 -2.11
N LEU A 651 -7.62 -34.68 -2.51
CA LEU A 651 -7.54 -33.38 -3.19
C LEU A 651 -7.47 -33.50 -4.72
N THR A 652 -7.70 -34.73 -5.25
CA THR A 652 -7.92 -34.88 -6.69
C THR A 652 -9.22 -34.17 -7.12
N PRO A 653 -9.36 -33.76 -8.37
CA PRO A 653 -10.60 -33.17 -8.89
C PRO A 653 -11.84 -33.99 -8.52
N GLU A 654 -11.78 -35.33 -8.69
CA GLU A 654 -12.85 -36.25 -8.36
C GLU A 654 -13.13 -36.32 -6.85
N GLY A 655 -12.08 -36.27 -6.01
CA GLY A 655 -12.21 -36.28 -4.55
C GLY A 655 -12.90 -35.03 -4.02
N ILE A 656 -12.56 -33.85 -4.58
CA ILE A 656 -13.17 -32.56 -4.26
C ILE A 656 -14.64 -32.56 -4.67
N GLU A 657 -14.94 -32.95 -5.92
CA GLU A 657 -16.31 -33.02 -6.44
C GLU A 657 -17.18 -33.96 -5.60
N GLN A 658 -16.68 -35.14 -5.26
CA GLN A 658 -17.40 -36.06 -4.40
C GLN A 658 -17.65 -35.53 -2.98
N ALA A 659 -16.74 -34.74 -2.42
CA ALA A 659 -16.93 -34.10 -1.12
C ALA A 659 -18.05 -33.05 -1.18
N LEU A 660 -18.08 -32.25 -2.23
CA LEU A 660 -19.12 -31.26 -2.48
C LEU A 660 -20.49 -31.92 -2.72
N LEU A 661 -20.54 -32.97 -3.52
CA LEU A 661 -21.77 -33.73 -3.80
C LEU A 661 -22.32 -34.40 -2.53
N ARG A 662 -21.48 -35.03 -1.71
CA ARG A 662 -21.91 -35.65 -0.43
C ARG A 662 -22.60 -34.66 0.51
N GLN A 663 -22.19 -33.40 0.50
CA GLN A 663 -22.77 -32.31 1.31
C GLN A 663 -23.88 -31.55 0.55
N ASN A 664 -24.15 -31.90 -0.71
CA ASN A 664 -25.07 -31.22 -1.61
C ASN A 664 -24.75 -29.71 -1.76
N MET A 665 -23.48 -29.32 -1.60
CA MET A 665 -23.08 -27.91 -1.55
C MET A 665 -23.19 -27.23 -2.91
N THR A 666 -22.79 -27.89 -3.99
CA THR A 666 -22.91 -27.36 -5.35
C THR A 666 -24.34 -26.97 -5.67
N THR A 667 -25.30 -27.91 -5.50
CA THR A 667 -26.72 -27.65 -5.74
C THR A 667 -27.30 -26.57 -4.80
N ARG A 668 -26.84 -26.50 -3.55
CA ARG A 668 -27.28 -25.46 -2.60
C ARG A 668 -26.86 -24.07 -3.05
N VAL A 669 -25.60 -23.90 -3.49
CA VAL A 669 -25.11 -22.62 -4.01
C VAL A 669 -25.81 -22.27 -5.32
N GLU A 670 -25.95 -23.21 -6.25
CA GLU A 670 -26.68 -23.01 -7.49
C GLU A 670 -28.14 -22.58 -7.24
N THR A 671 -28.84 -23.20 -6.27
CA THR A 671 -30.22 -22.88 -5.93
C THR A 671 -30.33 -21.53 -5.20
N ALA A 672 -29.40 -21.22 -4.31
CA ALA A 672 -29.43 -19.98 -3.52
C ALA A 672 -29.20 -18.73 -4.38
N LEU A 673 -28.36 -18.85 -5.40
CA LEU A 673 -27.95 -17.70 -6.21
C LEU A 673 -28.73 -17.56 -7.53
N LYS A 674 -29.24 -18.67 -8.07
CA LYS A 674 -30.06 -18.65 -9.26
C LYS A 674 -31.30 -17.77 -9.08
N ASP A 675 -31.71 -17.10 -10.13
CA ASP A 675 -32.86 -16.18 -10.19
C ASP A 675 -32.75 -14.96 -9.25
N THR A 676 -31.55 -14.71 -8.67
CA THR A 676 -31.29 -13.50 -7.88
C THR A 676 -31.12 -12.30 -8.81
N ALA A 677 -31.93 -11.28 -8.59
CA ALA A 677 -31.76 -9.99 -9.26
C ALA A 677 -30.62 -9.21 -8.57
N LEU A 678 -29.71 -8.67 -9.37
CA LEU A 678 -28.64 -7.78 -8.90
C LEU A 678 -28.96 -6.34 -9.27
N VAL A 679 -28.61 -5.41 -8.41
CA VAL A 679 -28.70 -3.97 -8.70
C VAL A 679 -27.67 -3.62 -9.76
N THR A 680 -28.12 -2.93 -10.82
CA THR A 680 -27.32 -2.57 -12.00
C THR A 680 -27.22 -1.06 -12.22
N GLY A 681 -27.81 -0.24 -11.34
CA GLY A 681 -27.74 1.21 -11.43
C GLY A 681 -28.02 1.91 -10.11
N PRO A 682 -27.66 3.19 -9.98
CA PRO A 682 -27.76 3.96 -8.74
C PRO A 682 -29.22 4.11 -8.25
N ASP A 683 -30.20 4.06 -9.15
CA ASP A 683 -31.62 4.19 -8.83
C ASP A 683 -32.26 2.85 -8.41
N GLY A 684 -31.47 1.81 -8.15
CA GLY A 684 -31.97 0.49 -7.77
C GLY A 684 -32.52 -0.32 -8.93
N VAL A 685 -32.16 0.04 -10.16
CA VAL A 685 -32.49 -0.75 -11.35
C VAL A 685 -31.86 -2.13 -11.23
N THR A 686 -32.63 -3.17 -11.57
CA THR A 686 -32.25 -4.59 -11.48
C THR A 686 -32.48 -5.27 -12.81
N ASP A 687 -31.67 -4.92 -13.80
CA ASP A 687 -31.82 -5.44 -15.17
C ASP A 687 -31.06 -6.76 -15.38
N TYR A 688 -30.26 -7.19 -14.39
CA TYR A 688 -29.54 -8.45 -14.46
C TYR A 688 -30.04 -9.42 -13.40
N VAL A 689 -30.39 -10.63 -13.85
CA VAL A 689 -30.80 -11.75 -12.99
C VAL A 689 -29.78 -12.87 -13.19
N ILE A 690 -29.23 -13.41 -12.11
CA ILE A 690 -28.27 -14.52 -12.17
C ILE A 690 -28.97 -15.71 -12.83
N PRO A 691 -28.55 -16.16 -14.03
CA PRO A 691 -29.18 -17.29 -14.72
C PRO A 691 -28.86 -18.61 -14.05
N GLU A 692 -29.44 -19.70 -14.54
CA GLU A 692 -28.99 -21.04 -14.18
C GLU A 692 -27.49 -21.19 -14.54
N PHE A 693 -26.68 -21.69 -13.62
CA PHE A 693 -25.27 -21.93 -13.83
C PHE A 693 -24.89 -23.32 -13.31
N ARG A 694 -23.70 -23.77 -13.68
CA ARG A 694 -23.12 -25.04 -13.20
C ARG A 694 -21.66 -24.80 -12.77
N LEU A 695 -21.25 -25.53 -11.75
CA LEU A 695 -19.90 -25.51 -11.20
C LEU A 695 -19.19 -26.80 -11.62
N THR A 696 -18.05 -26.68 -12.29
CA THR A 696 -17.29 -27.79 -12.88
C THR A 696 -15.79 -27.60 -12.69
N ASP A 697 -14.99 -28.60 -13.09
CA ASP A 697 -13.53 -28.54 -13.20
C ASP A 697 -12.83 -28.15 -11.89
N PHE A 698 -13.26 -28.75 -10.79
CA PHE A 698 -12.69 -28.50 -9.47
C PHE A 698 -11.24 -28.98 -9.39
N SER A 699 -10.38 -28.16 -8.81
CA SER A 699 -8.98 -28.49 -8.50
C SER A 699 -8.52 -27.81 -7.23
N ALA A 700 -7.43 -28.29 -6.64
CA ALA A 700 -6.79 -27.70 -5.48
C ALA A 700 -5.46 -27.09 -5.91
N PRO A 701 -5.38 -25.75 -6.08
CA PRO A 701 -4.12 -25.08 -6.34
C PRO A 701 -3.08 -25.42 -5.27
N LEU A 702 -1.82 -25.51 -5.64
CA LEU A 702 -0.72 -25.90 -4.75
C LEU A 702 -0.88 -27.29 -4.10
N GLY A 703 -1.86 -28.12 -4.54
CA GLY A 703 -2.17 -29.41 -3.88
C GLY A 703 -2.60 -29.27 -2.42
N ARG A 704 -3.23 -28.15 -2.04
CA ARG A 704 -3.64 -27.84 -0.67
C ARG A 704 -5.14 -27.65 -0.54
N SER A 705 -5.67 -28.01 0.64
CA SER A 705 -7.11 -27.97 0.92
C SER A 705 -7.65 -26.61 1.33
N TYR A 706 -6.84 -25.57 1.44
CA TYR A 706 -7.34 -24.27 1.89
C TYR A 706 -7.94 -23.44 0.74
N GLU A 707 -7.73 -23.84 -0.51
CA GLU A 707 -8.28 -23.16 -1.67
C GLU A 707 -8.69 -24.15 -2.77
N ILE A 708 -9.70 -23.76 -3.54
CA ILE A 708 -10.14 -24.51 -4.72
C ILE A 708 -10.26 -23.58 -5.93
N ARG A 709 -9.98 -24.11 -7.09
CA ARG A 709 -10.27 -23.54 -8.40
C ARG A 709 -11.41 -24.33 -9.02
N PHE A 710 -12.34 -23.67 -9.69
CA PHE A 710 -13.44 -24.28 -10.41
C PHE A 710 -13.92 -23.35 -11.51
N ARG A 711 -14.68 -23.87 -12.46
CA ARG A 711 -15.33 -23.10 -13.52
C ARG A 711 -16.79 -22.86 -13.21
N ILE A 712 -17.28 -21.67 -13.57
CA ILE A 712 -18.69 -21.28 -13.52
C ILE A 712 -19.19 -21.25 -14.97
N LEU A 713 -20.12 -22.14 -15.31
CA LEU A 713 -20.71 -22.25 -16.65
C LEU A 713 -22.12 -21.70 -16.63
N PHE A 714 -22.38 -20.68 -17.42
CA PHE A 714 -23.74 -20.19 -17.71
C PHE A 714 -24.23 -20.83 -19.02
N PRO A 715 -25.21 -21.76 -19.00
CA PRO A 715 -25.61 -22.55 -20.16
C PRO A 715 -26.15 -21.75 -21.36
N ASN A 716 -26.57 -20.51 -21.11
CA ASN A 716 -27.15 -19.61 -22.11
C ASN A 716 -26.30 -18.38 -22.41
N ALA A 717 -25.12 -18.25 -21.84
CA ALA A 717 -24.18 -17.22 -22.24
C ALA A 717 -23.74 -17.48 -23.68
N GLY A 718 -23.86 -16.50 -24.55
CA GLY A 718 -23.52 -16.59 -25.97
C GLY A 718 -22.04 -17.01 -26.18
N PRO A 719 -21.58 -17.14 -27.43
CA PRO A 719 -20.32 -17.80 -27.81
C PRO A 719 -19.00 -17.10 -27.34
N TRP A 720 -19.05 -16.25 -26.36
CA TRP A 720 -17.88 -15.47 -25.83
C TRP A 720 -16.95 -16.27 -24.93
N PHE A 721 -17.26 -17.55 -24.65
CA PHE A 721 -16.40 -18.46 -23.91
C PHE A 721 -15.88 -19.57 -24.82
N THR A 722 -15.08 -19.19 -25.81
CA THR A 722 -14.18 -20.13 -26.48
C THR A 722 -12.84 -20.06 -25.77
N GLU A 723 -12.45 -21.23 -25.23
CA GLU A 723 -11.12 -21.66 -24.83
C GLU A 723 -9.98 -20.68 -25.22
N GLN A 724 -9.31 -20.12 -24.21
CA GLN A 724 -7.90 -19.80 -24.28
C GLN A 724 -7.14 -20.56 -23.23
#